data_a606afedd57db9e0ff8ef96c8b40c373
#
_entry.id   a606afedd57db9e0ff8ef96c8b40c373
#
_cell.length_a   1.000
_cell.length_b   1.000
_cell.length_c   1.000
_cell.angle_alpha   90.00
_cell.angle_beta   90.00
_cell.angle_gamma   90.00
#
_symmetry.space_group_name_H-M   'P 1'
#
loop_
_entity.id
_entity.type
_entity.pdbx_description
1 polymer ?
#
loop_
_entity_poly.entity_id
_entity_poly.type
_entity_poly.pdbx_seq_one_letter_code
_entity_poly.pdbx_strand_id
1 'polypeptide(L)'
;MKALDKEHLREEFSKDYRTYYSTELFEREGFGRNKCKVCGKHFWSISERDACDDPDHTPYSFFKERPSQIGYRQMWEKFADFFKKNGHAQIDRYPVVSRWRNDLYFTIASIQDFQRIENGAMSFEYSANPLIVPQVCLRFSDIENAGVTGRHFTSFMMAGQHAFNYPKEGYWRDVTMDLNFKFLTQVLGVDKRKLLYNEDVWAMGDFSEFGPSLEFFSGGLELGNSVFTQFESINGKISELKGKVVDVGWGFERLMWFYSGYDNAYEAVFGDVLKKVEGRIGADIDKAAYKRFASLASELDVTEKGGHAKEMEIVKKAGLTVDMYNKKVKPLQGLYAVLDHTRTLLFAISDGALPSNIGGGYNLRVILRRSLGFINEYSLGVDLFEIAQMQAEELRTMYPELYENTDIFNKVIEVEKSRYEKSKANAGRVIEAILSKKKSIDARELRTLYESNGITPELISATAQQQGISIELPQSNYKDIIKGDFNEKEKARKIDIDVSGIEKTKQLYYDFVSQSSAKVLKVEKNLVVLDQSVFYPDGGGQAAERGVINGLEVADVQKVADVIVHIMRGDPLKDGKISVGAIVQCTVDMERRRRLMVHHSATHLMSAAARAVLGKHAWQEGTRKEEDKAHIDVTHYDKLGEEDVANIEAFANNAIFNGIVVNAQIMDRGEAERRFGFSIYQGHGVPSKKMRIVTISDRLGNIIDAEACGGMHVIGQESLMGMIKVIGSSRIHDGVDRLEYVAGPAGMDYFVRTERELSCIAQLFNTEKFATSGKVGNLRESYANMMKELDTLADVASDEIARSYEKSGEREIIIEIGAANRALMRKSAEKIASKDERRVVLISNKNKEIVCICGKKFGDSAIDFVKKKFKESFVGGGSKRIAEGRLVGVA
;
A
#
# COMPACT_ATOMS: atom_id res chain seq x y z
N MET A 1 0.37 -36.08 0.64
CA MET A 1 1.66 -35.77 0.01
C MET A 1 2.48 -34.94 0.98
N LYS A 2 3.76 -35.25 1.20
CA LYS A 2 4.65 -34.34 1.92
C LYS A 2 4.71 -33.04 1.15
N ALA A 3 4.60 -31.90 1.84
CA ALA A 3 4.81 -30.59 1.21
C ALA A 3 6.20 -30.60 0.54
N LEU A 4 6.30 -30.03 -0.65
CA LEU A 4 7.58 -29.81 -1.30
C LEU A 4 8.44 -28.94 -0.37
N ASP A 5 9.69 -29.37 -0.17
CA ASP A 5 10.67 -28.74 0.72
C ASP A 5 11.99 -28.55 -0.05
N LYS A 6 12.57 -27.37 0.09
CA LYS A 6 13.85 -27.01 -0.56
C LYS A 6 14.97 -27.95 -0.17
N GLU A 7 15.01 -28.39 1.08
CA GLU A 7 16.09 -29.26 1.58
C GLU A 7 16.04 -30.64 0.91
N HIS A 8 14.84 -31.19 0.77
CA HIS A 8 14.63 -32.45 0.06
C HIS A 8 15.01 -32.34 -1.42
N LEU A 9 14.61 -31.25 -2.09
CA LEU A 9 14.97 -31.04 -3.51
C LEU A 9 16.48 -30.88 -3.70
N ARG A 10 17.16 -30.20 -2.77
CA ARG A 10 18.62 -30.06 -2.79
C ARG A 10 19.31 -31.43 -2.65
N GLU A 11 18.83 -32.29 -1.77
CA GLU A 11 19.36 -33.65 -1.63
C GLU A 11 19.15 -34.45 -2.92
N GLU A 12 17.97 -34.38 -3.54
CA GLU A 12 17.68 -35.10 -4.78
C GLU A 12 18.58 -34.61 -5.94
N PHE A 13 18.71 -33.30 -6.15
CA PHE A 13 19.59 -32.76 -7.19
C PHE A 13 21.05 -33.05 -6.92
N SER A 14 21.48 -33.05 -5.66
CA SER A 14 22.85 -33.35 -5.26
C SER A 14 23.24 -34.83 -5.45
N LYS A 15 22.27 -35.76 -5.41
CA LYS A 15 22.48 -37.18 -5.75
C LYS A 15 22.84 -37.34 -7.23
N ASP A 16 22.17 -36.60 -8.10
CA ASP A 16 22.43 -36.57 -9.53
C ASP A 16 23.14 -35.26 -9.96
N TYR A 17 24.21 -34.93 -9.24
CA TYR A 17 24.94 -33.68 -9.42
C TYR A 17 25.52 -33.52 -10.84
N ARG A 18 25.80 -34.62 -11.55
CA ARG A 18 26.29 -34.56 -12.93
C ARG A 18 25.27 -33.94 -13.86
N THR A 19 24.00 -34.28 -13.68
CA THR A 19 22.90 -33.69 -14.46
C THR A 19 22.59 -32.26 -14.04
N TYR A 20 22.67 -31.95 -12.74
CA TYR A 20 22.15 -30.69 -12.23
C TYR A 20 23.20 -29.61 -11.91
N TYR A 21 24.41 -30.00 -11.52
CA TYR A 21 25.43 -29.03 -11.04
C TYR A 21 26.76 -29.07 -11.80
N SER A 22 27.15 -30.22 -12.39
CA SER A 22 28.40 -30.31 -13.15
C SER A 22 28.35 -29.48 -14.43
N THR A 23 29.45 -28.82 -14.78
CA THR A 23 29.57 -27.95 -15.97
C THR A 23 30.92 -28.20 -16.64
N GLU A 24 30.99 -27.92 -17.97
CA GLU A 24 32.26 -27.96 -18.73
C GLU A 24 33.35 -27.05 -18.13
N LEU A 25 32.93 -25.92 -17.54
CA LEU A 25 33.81 -25.00 -16.84
C LEU A 25 34.57 -25.71 -15.69
N PHE A 26 33.88 -26.51 -14.90
CA PHE A 26 34.47 -27.14 -13.74
C PHE A 26 35.55 -28.16 -14.13
N GLU A 27 35.29 -28.92 -15.19
CA GLU A 27 36.26 -29.85 -15.74
C GLU A 27 37.46 -29.10 -16.35
N ARG A 28 37.22 -28.09 -17.14
CA ARG A 28 38.26 -27.32 -17.83
C ARG A 28 39.18 -26.57 -16.89
N GLU A 29 38.65 -25.97 -15.81
CA GLU A 29 39.42 -25.16 -14.90
C GLU A 29 39.92 -25.95 -13.65
N GLY A 30 39.51 -27.21 -13.51
CA GLY A 30 39.98 -28.09 -12.43
C GLY A 30 39.25 -27.90 -11.09
N PHE A 31 37.96 -27.52 -11.13
CA PHE A 31 37.14 -27.48 -9.93
C PHE A 31 36.74 -28.88 -9.48
N GLY A 32 37.14 -29.27 -8.26
CA GLY A 32 36.71 -30.51 -7.62
C GLY A 32 35.47 -30.31 -6.76
N ARG A 33 34.62 -31.32 -6.72
CA ARG A 33 33.42 -31.34 -5.86
C ARG A 33 33.82 -31.75 -4.44
N ASN A 34 33.55 -30.90 -3.46
CA ASN A 34 33.86 -31.08 -2.05
C ASN A 34 32.58 -31.12 -1.21
N LYS A 35 32.68 -31.60 0.01
CA LYS A 35 31.59 -31.56 1.00
C LYS A 35 32.03 -30.74 2.20
N CYS A 36 31.23 -29.70 2.54
CA CYS A 36 31.52 -28.88 3.71
C CYS A 36 31.38 -29.67 4.99
N LYS A 37 32.40 -29.64 5.84
CA LYS A 37 32.42 -30.35 7.12
C LYS A 37 31.57 -29.69 8.19
N VAL A 38 31.19 -28.43 7.99
CA VAL A 38 30.36 -27.65 8.92
C VAL A 38 28.86 -27.87 8.64
N CYS A 39 28.37 -27.56 7.42
CA CYS A 39 26.93 -27.64 7.07
C CYS A 39 26.56 -28.88 6.26
N GLY A 40 27.53 -29.65 5.74
CA GLY A 40 27.25 -30.83 4.93
C GLY A 40 26.84 -30.58 3.48
N LYS A 41 26.69 -29.34 3.06
CA LYS A 41 26.39 -28.96 1.66
C LYS A 41 27.60 -29.29 0.77
N HIS A 42 27.32 -29.56 -0.52
CA HIS A 42 28.38 -29.74 -1.50
C HIS A 42 28.74 -28.41 -2.19
N PHE A 43 30.00 -28.27 -2.53
CA PHE A 43 30.56 -27.11 -3.22
C PHE A 43 31.69 -27.51 -4.17
N TRP A 44 32.00 -26.64 -5.11
CA TRP A 44 33.03 -26.80 -6.10
C TRP A 44 34.17 -25.80 -5.86
N SER A 45 35.41 -26.25 -5.86
CA SER A 45 36.59 -25.39 -5.69
C SER A 45 37.82 -26.01 -6.34
N ILE A 46 38.76 -25.16 -6.80
CA ILE A 46 40.06 -25.61 -7.34
C ILE A 46 41.00 -26.07 -6.18
N SER A 47 40.94 -25.40 -5.05
CA SER A 47 41.72 -25.71 -3.87
C SER A 47 40.96 -26.67 -2.96
N GLU A 48 41.66 -27.63 -2.38
CA GLU A 48 41.09 -28.47 -1.31
C GLU A 48 40.70 -27.62 -0.11
N ARG A 49 39.47 -27.76 0.34
CA ARG A 49 38.89 -27.02 1.46
C ARG A 49 37.94 -27.87 2.27
N ASP A 50 37.95 -27.63 3.59
CA ASP A 50 37.08 -28.33 4.54
C ASP A 50 35.73 -27.67 4.70
N ALA A 51 35.59 -26.36 4.37
CA ALA A 51 34.39 -25.59 4.49
C ALA A 51 34.08 -24.80 3.21
N CYS A 52 32.81 -24.63 2.93
CA CYS A 52 32.29 -23.68 1.93
C CYS A 52 32.55 -22.24 2.41
N ASP A 53 32.48 -21.28 1.49
CA ASP A 53 32.63 -19.84 1.80
C ASP A 53 31.34 -19.19 2.30
N ASP A 54 30.40 -19.97 2.82
CA ASP A 54 29.25 -19.44 3.53
C ASP A 54 29.73 -18.54 4.69
N PRO A 55 29.18 -17.30 4.85
CA PRO A 55 29.63 -16.40 5.91
C PRO A 55 29.55 -16.97 7.32
N ASP A 56 28.66 -17.95 7.54
CA ASP A 56 28.56 -18.65 8.84
C ASP A 56 29.72 -19.56 9.12
N HIS A 57 30.52 -19.89 8.10
CA HIS A 57 31.62 -20.83 8.21
C HIS A 57 33.00 -20.22 7.93
N THR A 58 33.03 -19.16 7.14
CA THR A 58 34.26 -18.54 6.65
C THR A 58 34.24 -17.04 6.85
N PRO A 59 35.15 -16.46 7.66
CA PRO A 59 35.24 -15.01 7.82
C PRO A 59 35.60 -14.33 6.52
N TYR A 60 35.20 -13.06 6.37
CA TYR A 60 35.57 -12.25 5.22
C TYR A 60 37.08 -12.07 5.11
N SER A 61 37.62 -12.29 3.92
CA SER A 61 39.08 -12.23 3.66
C SER A 61 39.45 -11.43 2.42
N PHE A 62 38.52 -10.64 1.87
CA PHE A 62 38.70 -9.83 0.66
C PHE A 62 39.05 -8.36 0.94
N PHE A 63 39.13 -7.95 2.20
CA PHE A 63 39.44 -6.57 2.57
C PHE A 63 40.83 -6.15 2.09
N LYS A 64 40.96 -4.87 1.68
CA LYS A 64 42.23 -4.32 1.22
C LYS A 64 42.77 -3.33 2.23
N GLU A 65 44.11 -3.32 2.42
CA GLU A 65 44.78 -2.31 3.26
C GLU A 65 44.49 -0.87 2.76
N ARG A 66 44.41 -0.72 1.44
CA ARG A 66 44.06 0.54 0.77
C ARG A 66 42.86 0.28 -0.13
N PRO A 67 41.64 0.46 0.35
CA PRO A 67 40.43 0.33 -0.44
C PRO A 67 40.45 1.27 -1.65
N SER A 68 39.90 0.81 -2.78
CA SER A 68 39.80 1.60 -4.00
C SER A 68 38.31 1.94 -4.22
N GLN A 69 37.99 3.22 -4.19
CA GLN A 69 36.63 3.63 -4.49
C GLN A 69 36.30 3.41 -5.95
N ILE A 70 35.14 2.84 -6.22
CA ILE A 70 34.52 2.77 -7.53
C ILE A 70 33.11 3.37 -7.43
N GLY A 71 32.77 4.26 -8.36
CA GLY A 71 31.41 4.81 -8.42
C GLY A 71 30.39 3.77 -8.84
N TYR A 72 29.14 3.94 -8.40
CA TYR A 72 28.03 3.03 -8.69
C TYR A 72 27.84 2.83 -10.21
N ARG A 73 27.83 3.94 -10.95
CA ARG A 73 27.78 3.93 -12.41
C ARG A 73 28.96 3.20 -13.04
N GLN A 74 30.18 3.45 -12.58
CA GLN A 74 31.38 2.85 -13.18
C GLN A 74 31.39 1.31 -13.01
N MET A 75 30.89 0.80 -11.88
CA MET A 75 30.76 -0.63 -11.67
C MET A 75 29.71 -1.21 -12.61
N TRP A 76 28.55 -0.52 -12.77
CA TRP A 76 27.53 -0.94 -13.73
C TRP A 76 28.05 -0.96 -15.17
N GLU A 77 28.79 0.04 -15.59
CA GLU A 77 29.41 0.08 -16.93
C GLU A 77 30.36 -1.11 -17.16
N LYS A 78 31.17 -1.47 -16.17
CA LYS A 78 32.03 -2.68 -16.26
C LYS A 78 31.21 -3.95 -16.46
N PHE A 79 30.11 -4.09 -15.72
CA PHE A 79 29.21 -5.21 -15.83
C PHE A 79 28.50 -5.23 -17.21
N ALA A 80 27.86 -4.15 -17.55
CA ALA A 80 27.06 -4.04 -18.77
C ALA A 80 27.91 -4.18 -20.03
N ASP A 81 29.09 -3.58 -20.07
CA ASP A 81 29.98 -3.67 -21.24
C ASP A 81 30.48 -5.08 -21.48
N PHE A 82 30.79 -5.83 -20.39
CA PHE A 82 31.15 -7.23 -20.51
C PHE A 82 30.00 -8.06 -21.11
N PHE A 83 28.81 -7.96 -20.56
CA PHE A 83 27.66 -8.76 -21.02
C PHE A 83 27.17 -8.33 -22.41
N LYS A 84 27.19 -7.03 -22.73
CA LYS A 84 26.88 -6.54 -24.08
C LYS A 84 27.86 -7.10 -25.15
N LYS A 85 29.13 -7.13 -24.83
CA LYS A 85 30.17 -7.75 -25.73
C LYS A 85 29.94 -9.25 -25.92
N ASN A 86 29.23 -9.89 -24.98
CA ASN A 86 28.84 -11.29 -25.05
C ASN A 86 27.38 -11.50 -25.48
N GLY A 87 26.80 -10.54 -26.20
CA GLY A 87 25.53 -10.69 -26.89
C GLY A 87 24.27 -10.40 -26.07
N HIS A 88 24.38 -9.87 -24.88
CA HIS A 88 23.24 -9.48 -24.06
C HIS A 88 22.73 -8.08 -24.43
N ALA A 89 21.42 -7.93 -24.52
CA ALA A 89 20.80 -6.60 -24.56
C ALA A 89 20.72 -6.01 -23.14
N GLN A 90 21.09 -4.75 -23.01
CA GLN A 90 20.82 -4.01 -21.78
C GLN A 90 19.43 -3.39 -21.87
N ILE A 91 18.61 -3.59 -20.87
CA ILE A 91 17.30 -2.94 -20.72
C ILE A 91 17.28 -2.06 -19.48
N ASP A 92 16.31 -1.14 -19.41
CA ASP A 92 16.08 -0.32 -18.22
C ASP A 92 15.44 -1.14 -17.11
N ARG A 93 15.59 -0.68 -15.86
CA ARG A 93 14.93 -1.29 -14.71
C ARG A 93 13.40 -1.18 -14.81
N TYR A 94 12.72 -2.11 -14.19
CA TYR A 94 11.31 -1.99 -13.91
C TYR A 94 11.08 -1.19 -12.61
N PRO A 95 9.87 -0.62 -12.40
CA PRO A 95 9.55 0.04 -11.13
C PRO A 95 9.71 -0.91 -9.96
N VAL A 96 10.11 -0.40 -8.79
CA VAL A 96 10.16 -1.21 -7.57
C VAL A 96 8.75 -1.58 -7.06
N VAL A 97 7.71 -0.87 -7.51
CA VAL A 97 6.30 -1.20 -7.25
C VAL A 97 5.78 -2.10 -8.37
N SER A 98 5.52 -3.37 -8.06
CA SER A 98 5.20 -4.41 -9.03
C SER A 98 3.75 -4.37 -9.52
N ARG A 99 3.34 -3.28 -10.16
CA ARG A 99 1.93 -3.07 -10.59
C ARG A 99 1.46 -4.03 -11.68
N TRP A 100 2.36 -4.66 -12.42
CA TRP A 100 2.04 -5.71 -13.40
C TRP A 100 1.73 -7.08 -12.76
N ARG A 101 1.88 -7.21 -11.43
CA ARG A 101 1.61 -8.43 -10.66
C ARG A 101 0.60 -8.16 -9.56
N ASN A 102 -0.25 -9.16 -9.28
CA ASN A 102 -1.30 -9.07 -8.24
C ASN A 102 -0.89 -9.75 -6.93
N ASP A 103 0.23 -10.46 -6.93
CA ASP A 103 0.72 -11.26 -5.81
C ASP A 103 1.90 -10.61 -5.09
N LEU A 104 2.48 -9.54 -5.66
CA LEU A 104 3.59 -8.79 -5.10
C LEU A 104 3.28 -7.31 -5.02
N TYR A 105 3.74 -6.66 -3.96
CA TYR A 105 3.70 -5.20 -3.86
C TYR A 105 5.01 -4.58 -4.35
N PHE A 106 6.16 -5.12 -3.90
CA PHE A 106 7.48 -4.68 -4.32
C PHE A 106 8.23 -5.76 -5.09
N THR A 107 9.07 -5.34 -6.03
CA THR A 107 10.02 -6.20 -6.72
C THR A 107 11.14 -6.60 -5.77
N ILE A 108 11.34 -7.91 -5.56
CA ILE A 108 12.35 -8.48 -4.65
C ILE A 108 13.44 -9.29 -5.36
N ALA A 109 13.28 -9.51 -6.67
CA ALA A 109 14.25 -10.18 -7.55
C ALA A 109 14.05 -9.75 -9.00
N SER A 110 15.12 -9.66 -9.79
CA SER A 110 15.09 -9.19 -11.18
C SER A 110 14.27 -10.07 -12.13
N ILE A 111 14.17 -11.36 -11.85
CA ILE A 111 13.36 -12.27 -12.67
C ILE A 111 11.86 -11.94 -12.63
N GLN A 112 11.39 -11.27 -11.56
CA GLN A 112 9.99 -10.89 -11.41
C GLN A 112 9.51 -9.86 -12.43
N ASP A 113 10.43 -9.15 -13.03
CA ASP A 113 10.14 -8.23 -14.14
C ASP A 113 9.55 -8.96 -15.34
N PHE A 114 9.95 -10.21 -15.55
CA PHE A 114 9.60 -11.04 -16.71
C PHE A 114 8.54 -12.09 -16.39
N GLN A 115 8.29 -12.38 -15.12
CA GLN A 115 7.31 -13.37 -14.68
C GLN A 115 5.88 -12.86 -14.87
N ARG A 116 5.01 -13.71 -15.44
CA ARG A 116 3.58 -13.45 -15.58
C ARG A 116 2.79 -14.69 -15.16
N ILE A 117 1.71 -14.47 -14.42
CA ILE A 117 0.82 -15.55 -13.96
C ILE A 117 -0.40 -15.57 -14.87
N GLU A 118 -0.53 -16.63 -15.67
CA GLU A 118 -1.66 -16.84 -16.57
C GLU A 118 -2.39 -18.12 -16.17
N ASN A 119 -3.64 -18.00 -15.73
CA ASN A 119 -4.47 -19.15 -15.30
C ASN A 119 -3.78 -20.04 -14.24
N GLY A 120 -2.97 -19.45 -13.37
CA GLY A 120 -2.23 -20.17 -12.33
C GLY A 120 -0.94 -20.85 -12.79
N ALA A 121 -0.57 -20.71 -14.06
CA ALA A 121 0.73 -21.15 -14.59
C ALA A 121 1.68 -19.95 -14.76
N MET A 122 2.96 -20.20 -14.52
CA MET A 122 4.01 -19.20 -14.75
C MET A 122 4.40 -19.16 -16.22
N SER A 123 4.50 -17.96 -16.78
CA SER A 123 5.04 -17.70 -18.11
C SER A 123 6.04 -16.55 -18.04
N PHE A 124 6.94 -16.48 -19.03
CA PHE A 124 7.96 -15.44 -19.10
C PHE A 124 7.75 -14.57 -20.35
N GLU A 125 7.77 -13.25 -20.14
CA GLU A 125 7.74 -12.26 -21.20
C GLU A 125 8.96 -11.36 -21.10
N TYR A 126 9.67 -11.21 -22.18
CA TYR A 126 10.93 -10.49 -22.25
C TYR A 126 11.03 -9.66 -23.53
N SER A 127 11.69 -8.52 -23.44
CA SER A 127 11.90 -7.60 -24.56
C SER A 127 13.12 -7.95 -25.42
N ALA A 128 14.04 -8.73 -24.86
CA ALA A 128 15.25 -9.20 -25.52
C ALA A 128 15.71 -10.53 -24.90
N ASN A 129 16.53 -11.32 -25.64
CA ASN A 129 17.04 -12.61 -25.16
C ASN A 129 18.38 -12.94 -25.82
N PRO A 130 19.48 -13.06 -25.06
CA PRO A 130 19.60 -12.80 -23.61
C PRO A 130 19.64 -11.31 -23.27
N LEU A 131 19.42 -10.99 -21.99
CA LEU A 131 19.41 -9.61 -21.50
C LEU A 131 20.09 -9.44 -20.14
N ILE A 132 20.43 -8.18 -19.84
CA ILE A 132 20.81 -7.72 -18.49
C ILE A 132 19.94 -6.55 -18.09
N VAL A 133 19.67 -6.45 -16.77
CA VAL A 133 18.83 -5.42 -16.18
C VAL A 133 19.40 -4.92 -14.85
N PRO A 134 19.49 -3.58 -14.59
CA PRO A 134 19.91 -3.01 -13.30
C PRO A 134 18.72 -2.90 -12.34
N GLN A 135 18.10 -4.04 -11.98
CA GLN A 135 16.86 -4.04 -11.23
C GLN A 135 17.08 -3.71 -9.75
N VAL A 136 16.48 -2.63 -9.31
CA VAL A 136 16.41 -2.29 -7.88
C VAL A 136 15.32 -3.10 -7.22
N CYS A 137 15.69 -3.78 -6.13
CA CYS A 137 14.82 -4.63 -5.34
C CYS A 137 14.66 -4.07 -3.93
N LEU A 138 13.48 -4.25 -3.34
CA LEU A 138 13.20 -3.84 -1.97
C LEU A 138 12.90 -5.06 -1.11
N ARG A 139 13.67 -5.24 -0.01
CA ARG A 139 13.47 -6.33 0.96
C ARG A 139 13.41 -5.76 2.36
N PHE A 140 12.28 -5.93 3.02
CA PHE A 140 12.03 -5.40 4.36
C PHE A 140 12.30 -6.41 5.48
N SER A 141 12.57 -7.68 5.16
CA SER A 141 13.01 -8.69 6.13
C SER A 141 14.27 -8.28 6.90
N ASP A 142 15.13 -7.48 6.27
CA ASP A 142 16.45 -7.13 6.78
C ASP A 142 16.53 -5.74 7.44
N ILE A 143 15.37 -5.13 7.77
CA ILE A 143 15.32 -3.78 8.36
C ILE A 143 16.22 -3.66 9.59
N GLU A 144 16.18 -4.62 10.52
CA GLU A 144 16.96 -4.56 11.75
C GLU A 144 18.46 -4.78 11.51
N ASN A 145 18.79 -5.53 10.46
CA ASN A 145 20.15 -5.82 10.05
C ASN A 145 20.82 -4.64 9.33
N ALA A 146 20.01 -3.79 8.67
CA ALA A 146 20.51 -2.63 7.94
C ALA A 146 21.22 -1.64 8.89
N GLY A 147 22.46 -1.26 8.52
CA GLY A 147 23.36 -0.45 9.34
C GLY A 147 24.18 -1.25 10.34
N VAL A 148 23.69 -2.38 10.84
CA VAL A 148 24.31 -3.16 11.92
C VAL A 148 25.38 -4.13 11.40
N THR A 149 25.02 -4.98 10.45
CA THR A 149 25.85 -6.10 10.01
C THR A 149 26.96 -5.74 9.01
N GLY A 150 26.92 -4.52 8.46
CA GLY A 150 27.88 -4.08 7.44
C GLY A 150 27.58 -4.57 6.02
N ARG A 151 26.50 -5.34 5.81
CA ARG A 151 26.21 -6.04 4.52
C ARG A 151 24.75 -6.03 4.07
N HIS A 152 23.79 -5.79 4.94
CA HIS A 152 22.37 -5.85 4.63
C HIS A 152 21.82 -4.47 4.24
N PHE A 153 20.96 -4.48 3.22
CA PHE A 153 20.29 -3.31 2.67
C PHE A 153 18.79 -3.58 2.56
N THR A 154 17.97 -2.56 2.76
CA THR A 154 16.53 -2.63 2.47
C THR A 154 16.23 -2.33 1.00
N SER A 155 17.13 -1.63 0.29
CA SER A 155 17.15 -1.52 -1.17
C SER A 155 18.53 -1.88 -1.72
N PHE A 156 18.54 -2.72 -2.76
CA PHE A 156 19.76 -3.11 -3.45
C PHE A 156 19.48 -3.35 -4.94
N MET A 157 20.50 -3.19 -5.76
CA MET A 157 20.42 -3.58 -7.16
C MET A 157 20.74 -5.07 -7.31
N MET A 158 19.80 -5.82 -7.82
CA MET A 158 20.09 -7.13 -8.40
C MET A 158 20.43 -6.92 -9.87
N ALA A 159 21.72 -6.97 -10.20
CA ALA A 159 22.14 -6.94 -11.59
C ALA A 159 21.73 -8.26 -12.24
N GLY A 160 20.58 -8.26 -12.90
CA GLY A 160 20.00 -9.44 -13.51
C GLY A 160 20.71 -9.81 -14.81
N GLN A 161 21.02 -11.09 -14.98
CA GLN A 161 21.50 -11.68 -16.22
C GLN A 161 20.57 -12.83 -16.57
N HIS A 162 19.82 -12.71 -17.65
CA HIS A 162 18.74 -13.65 -17.98
C HIS A 162 18.86 -14.18 -19.41
N ALA A 163 18.52 -15.47 -19.56
CA ALA A 163 18.28 -16.10 -20.85
C ALA A 163 17.05 -17.01 -20.76
N PHE A 164 16.17 -16.91 -21.73
CA PHE A 164 14.84 -17.52 -21.70
C PHE A 164 14.67 -18.57 -22.77
N ASN A 165 13.68 -19.45 -22.57
CA ASN A 165 13.12 -20.37 -23.57
C ASN A 165 14.14 -21.38 -24.13
N TYR A 166 15.17 -21.77 -23.34
CA TYR A 166 16.07 -22.84 -23.75
C TYR A 166 15.33 -24.20 -23.84
N PRO A 167 15.58 -25.06 -24.85
CA PRO A 167 16.66 -25.00 -25.84
C PRO A 167 16.31 -24.26 -27.15
N LYS A 168 15.14 -23.70 -27.31
CA LYS A 168 14.74 -23.04 -28.55
C LYS A 168 15.48 -21.72 -28.76
N GLU A 169 15.71 -21.00 -27.71
CA GLU A 169 16.33 -19.69 -27.66
C GLU A 169 17.29 -19.62 -26.47
N GLY A 170 18.06 -18.54 -26.39
CA GLY A 170 18.95 -18.27 -25.26
C GLY A 170 20.09 -19.28 -25.15
N TYR A 171 20.61 -19.39 -23.94
CA TYR A 171 21.67 -20.31 -23.53
C TYR A 171 21.36 -20.98 -22.20
N TRP A 172 22.15 -21.97 -21.81
CA TRP A 172 21.96 -22.73 -20.59
C TRP A 172 23.22 -22.73 -19.70
N ARG A 173 23.27 -23.60 -18.73
CA ARG A 173 24.22 -23.67 -17.63
C ARG A 173 25.69 -23.50 -18.01
N ASP A 174 26.19 -24.21 -19.02
CA ASP A 174 27.61 -24.16 -19.39
C ASP A 174 28.04 -22.78 -19.84
N VAL A 175 27.25 -22.14 -20.71
CA VAL A 175 27.48 -20.76 -21.15
C VAL A 175 27.34 -19.77 -20.00
N THR A 176 26.33 -19.96 -19.12
CA THR A 176 26.16 -19.12 -17.93
C THR A 176 27.40 -19.13 -17.06
N MET A 177 27.85 -20.32 -16.70
CA MET A 177 28.99 -20.49 -15.80
C MET A 177 30.30 -19.98 -16.41
N ASP A 178 30.49 -20.15 -17.71
CA ASP A 178 31.67 -19.62 -18.43
C ASP A 178 31.66 -18.07 -18.46
N LEU A 179 30.55 -17.46 -18.73
CA LEU A 179 30.39 -16.00 -18.70
C LEU A 179 30.64 -15.43 -17.28
N ASN A 180 30.02 -16.03 -16.28
CA ASN A 180 30.16 -15.58 -14.89
C ASN A 180 31.60 -15.73 -14.40
N PHE A 181 32.25 -16.84 -14.71
CA PHE A 181 33.67 -17.07 -14.41
C PHE A 181 34.59 -16.06 -15.10
N LYS A 182 34.37 -15.77 -16.38
CA LYS A 182 35.11 -14.75 -17.13
C LYS A 182 34.93 -13.36 -16.55
N PHE A 183 33.68 -12.97 -16.21
CA PHE A 183 33.42 -11.68 -15.58
C PHE A 183 34.20 -11.55 -14.26
N LEU A 184 34.09 -12.54 -13.38
CA LEU A 184 34.78 -12.55 -12.09
C LEU A 184 36.30 -12.49 -12.23
N THR A 185 36.87 -13.33 -13.10
CA THR A 185 38.32 -13.46 -13.19
C THR A 185 38.98 -12.39 -14.09
N GLN A 186 38.37 -12.06 -15.23
CA GLN A 186 38.99 -11.15 -16.22
C GLN A 186 38.61 -9.69 -15.99
N VAL A 187 37.38 -9.40 -15.50
CA VAL A 187 36.91 -8.02 -15.30
C VAL A 187 37.14 -7.57 -13.87
N LEU A 188 36.76 -8.39 -12.89
CA LEU A 188 36.92 -8.06 -11.47
C LEU A 188 38.27 -8.49 -10.89
N GLY A 189 39.03 -9.32 -11.62
CA GLY A 189 40.37 -9.76 -11.19
C GLY A 189 40.39 -10.75 -10.03
N VAL A 190 39.29 -11.51 -9.86
CA VAL A 190 39.22 -12.53 -8.79
C VAL A 190 40.15 -13.68 -9.12
N ASP A 191 41.00 -14.07 -8.17
CA ASP A 191 41.82 -15.29 -8.30
C ASP A 191 40.92 -16.52 -8.34
N LYS A 192 40.96 -17.28 -9.45
CA LYS A 192 40.14 -18.47 -9.65
C LYS A 192 40.27 -19.50 -8.54
N ARG A 193 41.42 -19.58 -7.82
CA ARG A 193 41.60 -20.45 -6.68
C ARG A 193 40.83 -20.04 -5.43
N LYS A 194 40.32 -18.79 -5.42
CA LYS A 194 39.45 -18.23 -4.35
C LYS A 194 37.96 -18.32 -4.67
N LEU A 195 37.62 -18.76 -5.89
CA LEU A 195 36.21 -18.93 -6.26
C LEU A 195 35.69 -20.29 -5.76
N LEU A 196 34.46 -20.23 -5.21
CA LEU A 196 33.68 -21.42 -4.85
C LEU A 196 32.31 -21.32 -5.44
N TYR A 197 31.70 -22.47 -5.73
CA TYR A 197 30.33 -22.59 -6.19
C TYR A 197 29.59 -23.57 -5.28
N ASN A 198 28.61 -23.05 -4.50
CA ASN A 198 27.80 -23.89 -3.61
C ASN A 198 26.59 -24.45 -4.35
N GLU A 199 26.32 -25.76 -4.15
CA GLU A 199 25.09 -26.39 -4.66
C GLU A 199 23.91 -26.01 -3.78
N ASP A 200 22.88 -25.41 -4.41
CA ASP A 200 21.61 -25.10 -3.72
C ASP A 200 20.41 -25.26 -4.66
N VAL A 201 19.23 -24.92 -4.18
CA VAL A 201 17.98 -24.91 -4.90
C VAL A 201 17.28 -23.58 -4.70
N TRP A 202 16.92 -22.97 -5.80
CA TRP A 202 16.02 -21.82 -5.74
C TRP A 202 14.60 -22.25 -6.09
N ALA A 203 13.60 -21.71 -5.35
CA ALA A 203 12.20 -21.95 -5.59
C ALA A 203 11.37 -20.73 -5.18
N MET A 204 10.30 -20.47 -5.94
CA MET A 204 9.22 -19.59 -5.48
C MET A 204 8.61 -20.15 -4.19
N GLY A 205 8.04 -19.30 -3.36
CA GLY A 205 7.48 -19.72 -2.05
C GLY A 205 6.37 -20.78 -2.16
N ASP A 206 5.67 -20.83 -3.28
CA ASP A 206 4.61 -21.81 -3.60
C ASP A 206 5.11 -22.96 -4.52
N PHE A 207 6.38 -22.98 -4.87
CA PHE A 207 7.00 -23.89 -5.82
C PHE A 207 6.37 -23.86 -7.24
N SER A 208 5.71 -22.76 -7.60
CA SER A 208 5.19 -22.55 -8.96
C SER A 208 6.30 -22.62 -10.00
N GLU A 209 7.52 -22.30 -9.62
CA GLU A 209 8.73 -22.57 -10.39
C GLU A 209 9.93 -22.78 -9.47
N PHE A 210 10.87 -23.63 -9.90
CA PHE A 210 12.10 -23.92 -9.17
C PHE A 210 13.16 -24.60 -10.04
N GLY A 211 14.38 -24.64 -9.51
CA GLY A 211 15.48 -25.36 -10.14
C GLY A 211 16.74 -25.39 -9.32
N PRO A 212 17.76 -26.18 -9.75
CA PRO A 212 19.07 -26.16 -9.12
C PRO A 212 19.70 -24.79 -9.27
N SER A 213 20.49 -24.39 -8.29
CA SER A 213 21.26 -23.15 -8.35
C SER A 213 22.70 -23.37 -7.90
N LEU A 214 23.59 -22.54 -8.46
CA LEU A 214 24.99 -22.46 -8.08
C LEU A 214 25.27 -21.04 -7.57
N GLU A 215 25.37 -20.94 -6.25
CA GLU A 215 25.78 -19.71 -5.59
C GLU A 215 27.30 -19.58 -5.66
N PHE A 216 27.81 -18.43 -6.05
CA PHE A 216 29.26 -18.23 -6.21
C PHE A 216 29.80 -17.25 -5.19
N PHE A 217 30.91 -17.69 -4.54
CA PHE A 217 31.53 -17.02 -3.41
C PHE A 217 33.01 -16.71 -3.71
N SER A 218 33.53 -15.71 -3.03
CA SER A 218 34.95 -15.47 -2.91
C SER A 218 35.27 -14.77 -1.59
N GLY A 219 36.17 -15.34 -0.82
CA GLY A 219 36.65 -14.76 0.43
C GLY A 219 35.54 -14.59 1.48
N GLY A 220 34.61 -15.54 1.58
CA GLY A 220 33.51 -15.54 2.51
C GLY A 220 32.28 -14.71 2.07
N LEU A 221 32.35 -14.08 0.89
CA LEU A 221 31.23 -13.26 0.40
C LEU A 221 30.56 -13.91 -0.81
N GLU A 222 29.24 -14.10 -0.74
CA GLU A 222 28.41 -14.44 -1.88
C GLU A 222 28.33 -13.24 -2.84
N LEU A 223 28.74 -13.46 -4.09
CA LEU A 223 28.74 -12.44 -5.14
C LEU A 223 27.49 -12.49 -6.00
N GLY A 224 26.86 -13.65 -6.08
CA GLY A 224 25.63 -13.88 -6.82
C GLY A 224 25.21 -15.34 -6.85
N ASN A 225 24.09 -15.59 -7.50
CA ASN A 225 23.48 -16.91 -7.63
C ASN A 225 23.04 -17.18 -9.07
N SER A 226 23.48 -18.29 -9.64
CA SER A 226 23.04 -18.77 -10.95
C SER A 226 21.94 -19.80 -10.77
N VAL A 227 20.71 -19.40 -11.05
CA VAL A 227 19.52 -20.25 -10.94
C VAL A 227 19.17 -20.80 -12.31
N PHE A 228 18.91 -22.10 -12.38
CA PHE A 228 18.53 -22.82 -13.59
C PHE A 228 17.10 -23.29 -13.45
N THR A 229 16.15 -22.38 -13.69
CA THR A 229 14.73 -22.64 -13.55
C THR A 229 14.26 -23.58 -14.67
N GLN A 230 13.89 -24.79 -14.27
CA GLN A 230 13.49 -25.84 -15.21
C GLN A 230 12.29 -26.67 -14.76
N PHE A 231 11.77 -26.47 -13.57
CA PHE A 231 10.63 -27.21 -13.02
C PHE A 231 9.52 -26.29 -12.57
N GLU A 232 8.29 -26.80 -12.66
CA GLU A 232 7.09 -26.17 -12.09
C GLU A 232 6.30 -27.19 -11.28
N SER A 233 5.55 -26.73 -10.29
CA SER A 233 4.59 -27.53 -9.55
C SER A 233 3.19 -26.97 -9.70
N ILE A 234 2.31 -27.67 -10.40
CA ILE A 234 0.90 -27.31 -10.56
C ILE A 234 0.06 -28.32 -9.80
N ASN A 235 -0.70 -27.87 -8.79
CA ASN A 235 -1.53 -28.72 -7.92
C ASN A 235 -0.72 -29.87 -7.27
N GLY A 236 0.55 -29.62 -6.90
CA GLY A 236 1.43 -30.60 -6.27
C GLY A 236 2.04 -31.64 -7.24
N LYS A 237 1.83 -31.50 -8.54
CA LYS A 237 2.48 -32.34 -9.55
C LYS A 237 3.65 -31.57 -10.18
N ILE A 238 4.85 -32.14 -10.09
CA ILE A 238 6.07 -31.59 -10.67
C ILE A 238 6.13 -31.96 -12.15
N SER A 239 6.46 -30.98 -12.98
CA SER A 239 6.76 -31.17 -14.40
C SER A 239 7.91 -30.27 -14.83
N GLU A 240 8.59 -30.64 -15.93
CA GLU A 240 9.59 -29.76 -16.54
C GLU A 240 8.92 -28.63 -17.29
N LEU A 241 9.47 -27.42 -17.17
CA LEU A 241 9.06 -26.27 -17.97
C LEU A 241 9.37 -26.52 -19.45
N LYS A 242 8.46 -26.13 -20.33
CA LYS A 242 8.63 -26.23 -21.78
C LYS A 242 9.79 -25.38 -22.30
N GLY A 243 10.02 -24.25 -21.69
CA GLY A 243 11.14 -23.32 -21.94
C GLY A 243 11.88 -23.07 -20.63
N LYS A 244 13.13 -23.56 -20.55
CA LYS A 244 13.99 -23.37 -19.36
C LYS A 244 14.51 -21.94 -19.31
N VAL A 245 14.79 -21.44 -18.11
CA VAL A 245 15.22 -20.05 -17.87
C VAL A 245 16.50 -20.03 -17.06
N VAL A 246 17.45 -19.24 -17.52
CA VAL A 246 18.63 -18.82 -16.74
C VAL A 246 18.27 -17.55 -16.01
N ASP A 247 18.35 -17.61 -14.71
CA ASP A 247 18.15 -16.47 -13.81
C ASP A 247 19.40 -16.28 -12.94
N VAL A 248 20.24 -15.32 -13.29
CA VAL A 248 21.41 -14.99 -12.48
C VAL A 248 21.18 -13.66 -11.81
N GLY A 249 21.11 -13.71 -10.48
CA GLY A 249 21.05 -12.53 -9.62
C GLY A 249 22.44 -12.19 -9.07
N TRP A 250 23.05 -11.10 -9.55
CA TRP A 250 24.29 -10.59 -9.00
C TRP A 250 23.99 -9.56 -7.90
N GLY A 251 24.55 -9.75 -6.72
CA GLY A 251 24.46 -8.77 -5.63
C GLY A 251 25.35 -7.57 -5.92
N PHE A 252 24.80 -6.54 -6.56
CA PHE A 252 25.60 -5.44 -7.09
C PHE A 252 26.38 -4.67 -6.02
N GLU A 253 25.76 -4.36 -4.90
CA GLU A 253 26.41 -3.76 -3.74
C GLU A 253 27.54 -4.66 -3.17
N ARG A 254 27.36 -5.98 -3.23
CA ARG A 254 28.38 -6.96 -2.85
C ARG A 254 29.54 -6.97 -3.85
N LEU A 255 29.29 -6.85 -5.16
CA LEU A 255 30.33 -6.68 -6.16
C LEU A 255 31.14 -5.41 -5.93
N MET A 256 30.47 -4.29 -5.64
CA MET A 256 31.14 -3.02 -5.31
C MET A 256 32.00 -3.16 -4.06
N TRP A 257 31.47 -3.78 -3.01
CA TRP A 257 32.17 -4.00 -1.76
C TRP A 257 33.38 -4.92 -1.94
N PHE A 258 33.19 -6.04 -2.61
CA PHE A 258 34.28 -6.96 -2.93
C PHE A 258 35.40 -6.31 -3.75
N TYR A 259 35.01 -5.59 -4.82
CA TYR A 259 35.95 -4.93 -5.71
C TYR A 259 36.73 -3.82 -5.01
N SER A 260 36.06 -3.02 -4.21
CA SER A 260 36.70 -1.90 -3.49
C SER A 260 37.53 -2.35 -2.27
N GLY A 261 37.10 -3.40 -1.58
CA GLY A 261 37.77 -3.96 -0.40
C GLY A 261 37.66 -3.13 0.87
N TYR A 262 36.61 -2.31 1.00
CA TYR A 262 36.26 -1.59 2.25
C TYR A 262 35.89 -2.57 3.37
N ASP A 263 35.89 -2.06 4.61
CA ASP A 263 35.57 -2.86 5.80
C ASP A 263 34.06 -3.23 5.91
N ASN A 264 33.22 -2.49 5.21
CA ASN A 264 31.78 -2.75 5.12
C ASN A 264 31.22 -2.27 3.77
N ALA A 265 30.05 -2.79 3.43
CA ALA A 265 29.40 -2.49 2.16
C ALA A 265 28.90 -1.02 2.08
N TYR A 266 28.53 -0.40 3.20
CA TYR A 266 28.00 0.98 3.18
C TYR A 266 29.04 1.99 2.75
N GLU A 267 30.30 1.84 3.17
CA GLU A 267 31.39 2.71 2.71
C GLU A 267 31.67 2.52 1.22
N ALA A 268 31.53 1.31 0.70
CA ALA A 268 31.66 1.04 -0.73
C ALA A 268 30.53 1.66 -1.57
N VAL A 269 29.32 1.62 -1.05
CA VAL A 269 28.09 2.00 -1.77
C VAL A 269 27.77 3.48 -1.63
N PHE A 270 27.88 4.04 -0.43
CA PHE A 270 27.52 5.43 -0.13
C PHE A 270 28.72 6.38 -0.03
N GLY A 271 29.90 5.95 -0.46
CA GLY A 271 31.18 6.58 -0.17
C GLY A 271 31.22 8.11 -0.27
N ASP A 272 30.70 8.70 -1.35
CA ASP A 272 30.73 10.16 -1.53
C ASP A 272 29.65 10.89 -0.72
N VAL A 273 28.45 10.31 -0.61
CA VAL A 273 27.38 10.85 0.25
C VAL A 273 27.82 10.74 1.72
N LEU A 274 28.34 9.57 2.11
CA LEU A 274 28.81 9.34 3.45
C LEU A 274 29.89 10.35 3.89
N LYS A 275 30.89 10.59 3.06
CA LYS A 275 31.95 11.61 3.35
C LYS A 275 31.38 13.01 3.59
N LYS A 276 30.32 13.39 2.86
CA LYS A 276 29.68 14.71 3.01
C LYS A 276 28.91 14.85 4.33
N VAL A 277 28.34 13.75 4.82
CA VAL A 277 27.50 13.78 6.03
C VAL A 277 28.25 13.42 7.31
N GLU A 278 29.30 12.61 7.26
CA GLU A 278 30.08 12.20 8.44
C GLU A 278 30.61 13.36 9.25
N GLY A 279 31.11 14.42 8.60
CA GLY A 279 31.63 15.61 9.26
C GLY A 279 30.60 16.44 10.04
N ARG A 280 29.32 16.12 9.92
CA ARG A 280 28.21 16.81 10.59
C ARG A 280 27.69 16.09 11.82
N ILE A 281 28.14 14.86 12.04
CA ILE A 281 27.70 14.02 13.16
C ILE A 281 28.24 14.63 14.45
N GLY A 282 27.33 15.01 15.36
CA GLY A 282 27.69 15.49 16.70
C GLY A 282 28.14 14.40 17.66
N ALA A 283 27.96 13.12 17.31
CA ALA A 283 28.36 11.99 18.13
C ALA A 283 29.85 11.64 17.90
N ASP A 284 30.53 11.19 18.96
CA ASP A 284 31.92 10.69 18.91
C ASP A 284 31.93 9.25 18.33
N ILE A 285 32.03 9.14 17.00
CA ILE A 285 32.06 7.86 16.29
C ILE A 285 33.46 7.26 16.24
N ASP A 286 33.55 5.92 16.37
CA ASP A 286 34.80 5.18 16.25
C ASP A 286 34.70 4.13 15.12
N LYS A 287 35.19 4.51 13.94
CA LYS A 287 35.22 3.60 12.77
C LYS A 287 36.06 2.36 13.00
N ALA A 288 37.15 2.46 13.79
CA ALA A 288 37.99 1.32 14.09
C ALA A 288 37.26 0.31 15.00
N ALA A 289 36.47 0.82 15.96
CA ALA A 289 35.59 -0.02 16.78
C ALA A 289 34.50 -0.67 15.93
N TYR A 290 33.86 0.09 15.04
CA TYR A 290 32.90 -0.46 14.10
C TYR A 290 33.49 -1.55 13.20
N LYS A 291 34.68 -1.31 12.64
CA LYS A 291 35.42 -2.30 11.83
C LYS A 291 35.63 -3.61 12.58
N ARG A 292 36.12 -3.56 13.85
CA ARG A 292 36.29 -4.75 14.67
C ARG A 292 34.97 -5.49 14.91
N PHE A 293 33.88 -4.77 15.15
CA PHE A 293 32.56 -5.35 15.30
C PHE A 293 32.07 -5.98 13.97
N ALA A 294 32.08 -5.23 12.87
CA ALA A 294 31.56 -5.67 11.58
C ALA A 294 32.31 -6.87 10.99
N SER A 295 33.65 -6.95 11.22
CA SER A 295 34.46 -8.11 10.78
C SER A 295 34.08 -9.44 11.46
N LEU A 296 33.46 -9.37 12.64
CA LEU A 296 32.97 -10.52 13.39
C LEU A 296 31.45 -10.72 13.25
N ALA A 297 30.77 -9.80 12.58
CA ALA A 297 29.31 -9.82 12.41
C ALA A 297 28.86 -10.56 11.15
N SER A 298 29.72 -11.35 10.51
CA SER A 298 29.37 -12.13 9.32
C SER A 298 28.21 -13.11 9.56
N GLU A 299 28.15 -13.69 10.75
CA GLU A 299 27.12 -14.62 11.20
C GLU A 299 25.92 -13.92 11.88
N LEU A 300 25.94 -12.57 12.02
CA LEU A 300 24.92 -11.86 12.77
C LEU A 300 23.67 -11.67 11.94
N ASP A 301 22.56 -12.19 12.45
CA ASP A 301 21.21 -11.81 12.07
C ASP A 301 20.46 -11.42 13.35
N VAL A 302 20.21 -10.12 13.53
CA VAL A 302 19.51 -9.61 14.73
C VAL A 302 18.04 -9.95 14.73
N THR A 303 17.49 -10.39 13.59
CA THR A 303 16.07 -10.79 13.45
C THR A 303 15.83 -12.22 13.91
N GLU A 304 16.88 -13.01 14.06
CA GLU A 304 16.77 -14.39 14.52
C GLU A 304 16.60 -14.49 16.04
N LYS A 305 16.05 -15.62 16.49
CA LYS A 305 15.91 -15.89 17.92
C LYS A 305 17.29 -15.91 18.60
N GLY A 306 17.49 -14.99 19.53
CA GLY A 306 18.81 -14.83 20.21
C GLY A 306 19.77 -13.88 19.47
N GLY A 307 19.36 -13.23 18.39
CA GLY A 307 20.20 -12.31 17.62
C GLY A 307 20.83 -11.20 18.46
N HIS A 308 20.07 -10.56 19.35
CA HIS A 308 20.63 -9.56 20.28
C HIS A 308 21.64 -10.13 21.29
N ALA A 309 21.46 -11.37 21.74
CA ALA A 309 22.45 -12.02 22.60
C ALA A 309 23.74 -12.27 21.82
N LYS A 310 23.63 -12.72 20.56
CA LYS A 310 24.77 -12.91 19.65
C LYS A 310 25.45 -11.57 19.32
N GLU A 311 24.70 -10.50 19.14
CA GLU A 311 25.21 -9.13 18.99
C GLU A 311 26.11 -8.76 20.17
N MET A 312 25.65 -8.95 21.41
CA MET A 312 26.43 -8.66 22.62
C MET A 312 27.67 -9.57 22.78
N GLU A 313 27.60 -10.81 22.34
CA GLU A 313 28.73 -11.69 22.27
C GLU A 313 29.81 -11.17 21.30
N ILE A 314 29.37 -10.71 20.11
CA ILE A 314 30.27 -10.11 19.11
C ILE A 314 30.91 -8.84 19.66
N VAL A 315 30.14 -7.97 20.33
CA VAL A 315 30.68 -6.78 21.02
C VAL A 315 31.83 -7.14 21.94
N LYS A 316 31.64 -8.18 22.75
CA LYS A 316 32.69 -8.68 23.67
C LYS A 316 33.88 -9.25 22.91
N LYS A 317 33.66 -10.07 21.86
CA LYS A 317 34.73 -10.64 21.01
C LYS A 317 35.53 -9.55 20.29
N ALA A 318 34.90 -8.47 19.90
CA ALA A 318 35.51 -7.30 19.29
C ALA A 318 36.35 -6.46 20.27
N GLY A 319 36.41 -6.84 21.56
CA GLY A 319 37.11 -6.08 22.60
C GLY A 319 36.47 -4.76 22.97
N LEU A 320 35.12 -4.63 22.75
CA LEU A 320 34.36 -3.44 23.06
C LEU A 320 33.62 -3.60 24.37
N THR A 321 33.54 -2.49 25.13
CA THR A 321 32.61 -2.44 26.25
C THR A 321 31.21 -2.06 25.71
N VAL A 322 30.14 -2.42 26.41
CA VAL A 322 28.79 -2.07 26.06
C VAL A 322 28.63 -0.54 25.94
N ASP A 323 29.30 0.23 26.81
CA ASP A 323 29.29 1.69 26.78
C ASP A 323 29.97 2.24 25.50
N MET A 324 31.14 1.74 25.14
CA MET A 324 31.80 2.11 23.88
C MET A 324 30.93 1.75 22.66
N TYR A 325 30.34 0.55 22.66
CA TYR A 325 29.46 0.12 21.59
C TYR A 325 28.27 1.07 21.44
N ASN A 326 27.57 1.37 22.53
CA ASN A 326 26.40 2.25 22.50
C ASN A 326 26.73 3.68 22.11
N LYS A 327 27.86 4.23 22.59
CA LYS A 327 28.21 5.65 22.36
C LYS A 327 28.97 5.90 21.07
N LYS A 328 29.75 4.94 20.57
CA LYS A 328 30.69 5.16 19.46
C LYS A 328 30.40 4.33 18.20
N VAL A 329 29.75 3.16 18.36
CA VAL A 329 29.44 2.27 17.23
C VAL A 329 27.99 2.43 16.78
N LYS A 330 27.03 2.40 17.69
CA LYS A 330 25.60 2.55 17.35
C LYS A 330 25.24 3.83 16.60
N PRO A 331 25.83 5.02 16.87
CA PRO A 331 25.56 6.19 16.05
C PRO A 331 25.97 6.01 14.58
N LEU A 332 27.07 5.31 14.31
CA LEU A 332 27.51 5.01 12.95
C LEU A 332 26.58 3.98 12.28
N GLN A 333 26.15 2.95 13.03
CA GLN A 333 25.14 2.00 12.55
C GLN A 333 23.84 2.72 12.20
N GLY A 334 23.40 3.65 13.04
CA GLY A 334 22.24 4.50 12.79
C GLY A 334 22.38 5.32 11.51
N LEU A 335 23.55 5.93 11.28
CA LEU A 335 23.83 6.68 10.06
C LEU A 335 23.74 5.79 8.80
N TYR A 336 24.36 4.59 8.83
CA TYR A 336 24.29 3.66 7.71
C TYR A 336 22.86 3.21 7.43
N ALA A 337 22.08 2.95 8.47
CA ALA A 337 20.66 2.65 8.33
C ALA A 337 19.87 3.82 7.72
N VAL A 338 20.14 5.06 8.14
CA VAL A 338 19.50 6.27 7.57
C VAL A 338 19.82 6.42 6.08
N LEU A 339 21.08 6.18 5.67
CA LEU A 339 21.47 6.23 4.25
C LEU A 339 20.74 5.17 3.42
N ASP A 340 20.69 3.94 3.90
CA ASP A 340 19.99 2.82 3.26
C ASP A 340 18.48 3.09 3.14
N HIS A 341 17.85 3.44 4.26
CA HIS A 341 16.41 3.69 4.30
C HIS A 341 16.00 4.89 3.44
N THR A 342 16.83 5.94 3.40
CA THR A 342 16.58 7.09 2.52
C THR A 342 16.62 6.69 1.05
N ARG A 343 17.59 5.85 0.64
CA ARG A 343 17.65 5.31 -0.72
C ARG A 343 16.42 4.48 -1.05
N THR A 344 15.98 3.63 -0.13
CA THR A 344 14.78 2.81 -0.29
C THR A 344 13.53 3.67 -0.46
N LEU A 345 13.34 4.67 0.38
CA LEU A 345 12.23 5.63 0.28
C LEU A 345 12.29 6.41 -1.03
N LEU A 346 13.48 6.82 -1.47
CA LEU A 346 13.67 7.57 -2.70
C LEU A 346 13.20 6.77 -3.93
N PHE A 347 13.61 5.51 -4.06
CA PHE A 347 13.14 4.63 -5.14
C PHE A 347 11.65 4.36 -5.03
N ALA A 348 11.14 4.00 -3.86
CA ALA A 348 9.74 3.66 -3.67
C ALA A 348 8.80 4.82 -3.98
N ILE A 349 9.11 6.02 -3.48
CA ILE A 349 8.31 7.23 -3.71
C ILE A 349 8.40 7.67 -5.17
N SER A 350 9.57 7.58 -5.79
CA SER A 350 9.73 7.91 -7.21
C SER A 350 8.91 7.00 -8.12
N ASP A 351 8.71 5.75 -7.73
CA ASP A 351 7.87 4.77 -8.46
C ASP A 351 6.40 4.78 -7.98
N GLY A 352 6.01 5.77 -7.17
CA GLY A 352 4.62 6.04 -6.79
C GLY A 352 4.11 5.28 -5.57
N ALA A 353 4.97 4.64 -4.76
CA ALA A 353 4.56 4.12 -3.46
C ALA A 353 4.62 5.22 -2.40
N LEU A 354 3.64 5.23 -1.50
CA LEU A 354 3.56 6.21 -0.41
C LEU A 354 3.57 5.52 0.96
N PRO A 355 4.22 6.12 1.97
CA PRO A 355 4.07 5.67 3.35
C PRO A 355 2.59 5.69 3.78
N SER A 356 2.10 4.57 4.32
CA SER A 356 0.70 4.44 4.75
C SER A 356 0.57 3.47 5.91
N ASN A 357 -0.67 3.18 6.36
CA ASN A 357 -0.95 2.21 7.42
C ASN A 357 -1.25 0.80 6.90
N ILE A 358 -1.21 0.59 5.58
CA ILE A 358 -1.59 -0.68 4.95
C ILE A 358 -0.56 -1.13 3.92
N GLY A 359 -0.52 -2.45 3.66
CA GLY A 359 0.28 -3.05 2.60
C GLY A 359 1.76 -2.66 2.64
N GLY A 360 2.39 -2.54 1.48
CA GLY A 360 3.80 -2.14 1.36
C GLY A 360 4.09 -0.72 1.85
N GLY A 361 3.12 0.20 1.78
CA GLY A 361 3.25 1.55 2.31
C GLY A 361 3.50 1.59 3.83
N TYR A 362 3.01 0.58 4.55
CA TYR A 362 3.30 0.41 5.96
C TYR A 362 4.80 0.17 6.23
N ASN A 363 5.44 -0.67 5.42
CA ASN A 363 6.87 -0.93 5.53
C ASN A 363 7.71 0.33 5.24
N LEU A 364 7.28 1.15 4.27
CA LEU A 364 7.91 2.44 3.99
C LEU A 364 7.81 3.40 5.19
N ARG A 365 6.65 3.44 5.85
CA ARG A 365 6.47 4.24 7.07
C ARG A 365 7.33 3.75 8.22
N VAL A 366 7.53 2.44 8.36
CA VAL A 366 8.41 1.85 9.37
C VAL A 366 9.83 2.36 9.20
N ILE A 367 10.42 2.22 8.01
CA ILE A 367 11.82 2.64 7.77
C ILE A 367 11.99 4.15 7.88
N LEU A 368 11.00 4.94 7.47
CA LEU A 368 11.01 6.38 7.62
C LEU A 368 11.06 6.79 9.09
N ARG A 369 10.16 6.25 9.90
CA ARG A 369 10.12 6.56 11.34
C ARG A 369 11.37 6.07 12.08
N ARG A 370 11.91 4.91 11.67
CA ARG A 370 13.18 4.40 12.17
C ARG A 370 14.33 5.36 11.87
N SER A 371 14.39 5.90 10.65
CA SER A 371 15.39 6.91 10.26
C SER A 371 15.27 8.17 11.10
N LEU A 372 14.06 8.70 11.28
CA LEU A 372 13.81 9.85 12.14
C LEU A 372 14.16 9.57 13.61
N GLY A 373 13.93 8.34 14.07
CA GLY A 373 14.34 7.87 15.39
C GLY A 373 15.85 7.96 15.58
N PHE A 374 16.62 7.38 14.66
CA PHE A 374 18.10 7.41 14.72
C PHE A 374 18.69 8.82 14.60
N ILE A 375 18.13 9.66 13.73
CA ILE A 375 18.56 11.05 13.59
C ILE A 375 18.42 11.79 14.93
N ASN A 376 17.30 11.58 15.62
CA ASN A 376 17.03 12.21 16.92
C ASN A 376 17.86 11.58 18.06
N GLU A 377 17.89 10.26 18.16
CA GLU A 377 18.54 9.52 19.25
C GLU A 377 20.04 9.76 19.27
N TYR A 378 20.68 9.72 18.10
CA TYR A 378 22.14 9.86 18.00
C TYR A 378 22.60 11.27 17.60
N SER A 379 21.68 12.22 17.50
CA SER A 379 21.98 13.62 17.09
C SER A 379 22.83 13.65 15.83
N LEU A 380 22.41 12.92 14.79
CA LEU A 380 23.22 12.72 13.57
C LEU A 380 23.45 14.00 12.76
N GLY A 381 22.68 15.07 13.00
CA GLY A 381 22.87 16.36 12.31
C GLY A 381 22.60 16.32 10.80
N VAL A 382 21.83 15.33 10.33
CA VAL A 382 21.49 15.13 8.91
C VAL A 382 20.00 15.28 8.67
N ASP A 383 19.64 15.64 7.45
CA ASP A 383 18.26 15.72 6.99
C ASP A 383 18.00 14.68 5.89
N LEU A 384 16.84 14.01 5.92
CA LEU A 384 16.48 12.95 4.96
C LEU A 384 16.38 13.48 3.53
N PHE A 385 15.85 14.68 3.35
CA PHE A 385 15.73 15.28 2.03
C PHE A 385 17.10 15.62 1.44
N GLU A 386 18.00 16.16 2.24
CA GLU A 386 19.37 16.47 1.83
C GLU A 386 20.13 15.21 1.41
N ILE A 387 20.01 14.12 2.19
CA ILE A 387 20.58 12.81 1.83
C ILE A 387 19.98 12.31 0.51
N ALA A 388 18.65 12.38 0.36
CA ALA A 388 17.97 11.95 -0.85
C ALA A 388 18.43 12.74 -2.09
N GLN A 389 18.61 14.06 -1.98
CA GLN A 389 19.16 14.88 -3.06
C GLN A 389 20.58 14.47 -3.46
N MET A 390 21.46 14.21 -2.47
CA MET A 390 22.81 13.75 -2.75
C MET A 390 22.83 12.39 -3.44
N GLN A 391 21.99 11.46 -3.01
CA GLN A 391 21.86 10.14 -3.62
C GLN A 391 21.23 10.20 -5.01
N ALA A 392 20.21 11.04 -5.20
CA ALA A 392 19.57 11.27 -6.49
C ALA A 392 20.54 11.83 -7.52
N GLU A 393 21.41 12.79 -7.11
CA GLU A 393 22.44 13.35 -7.98
C GLU A 393 23.51 12.31 -8.33
N GLU A 394 23.97 11.51 -7.37
CA GLU A 394 24.94 10.44 -7.61
C GLU A 394 24.39 9.40 -8.61
N LEU A 395 23.12 9.07 -8.51
CA LEU A 395 22.46 8.05 -9.32
C LEU A 395 21.82 8.60 -10.61
N ARG A 396 21.84 9.91 -10.84
CA ARG A 396 21.11 10.63 -11.90
C ARG A 396 21.33 10.07 -13.30
N THR A 397 22.53 9.62 -13.62
CA THR A 397 22.83 9.08 -14.94
C THR A 397 22.30 7.69 -15.18
N MET A 398 22.03 6.91 -14.11
CA MET A 398 21.44 5.58 -14.19
C MET A 398 19.93 5.60 -13.98
N TYR A 399 19.47 6.49 -13.07
CA TYR A 399 18.09 6.60 -12.64
C TYR A 399 17.68 8.08 -12.59
N PRO A 400 17.50 8.74 -13.75
CA PRO A 400 17.19 10.17 -13.82
C PRO A 400 15.88 10.54 -13.11
N GLU A 401 14.94 9.60 -13.06
CA GLU A 401 13.65 9.76 -12.40
C GLU A 401 13.77 10.04 -10.89
N LEU A 402 14.84 9.60 -10.25
CA LEU A 402 15.06 9.90 -8.82
C LEU A 402 15.28 11.39 -8.60
N TYR A 403 16.08 12.00 -9.48
CA TYR A 403 16.34 13.43 -9.41
C TYR A 403 15.11 14.27 -9.76
N GLU A 404 14.35 13.85 -10.78
CA GLU A 404 13.11 14.53 -11.18
C GLU A 404 12.03 14.51 -10.11
N ASN A 405 12.02 13.50 -9.25
CA ASN A 405 10.99 13.30 -8.22
C ASN A 405 11.42 13.73 -6.81
N THR A 406 12.55 14.42 -6.65
CA THR A 406 13.03 14.90 -5.33
C THR A 406 12.05 15.85 -4.63
N ASP A 407 11.31 16.66 -5.38
CA ASP A 407 10.30 17.57 -4.81
C ASP A 407 9.12 16.81 -4.20
N ILE A 408 8.67 15.74 -4.86
CA ILE A 408 7.61 14.86 -4.30
C ILE A 408 8.13 14.14 -3.08
N PHE A 409 9.36 13.64 -3.12
CA PHE A 409 10.01 13.04 -1.96
C PHE A 409 9.98 14.00 -0.76
N ASN A 410 10.39 15.26 -0.95
CA ASN A 410 10.39 16.25 0.11
C ASN A 410 9.00 16.45 0.71
N LYS A 411 7.99 16.67 -0.12
CA LYS A 411 6.60 16.87 0.33
C LYS A 411 6.09 15.69 1.16
N VAL A 412 6.35 14.46 0.71
CA VAL A 412 5.98 13.24 1.43
C VAL A 412 6.68 13.18 2.80
N ILE A 413 8.00 13.45 2.83
CA ILE A 413 8.78 13.40 4.07
C ILE A 413 8.32 14.47 5.07
N GLU A 414 8.05 15.69 4.63
CA GLU A 414 7.59 16.77 5.53
C GLU A 414 6.21 16.45 6.16
N VAL A 415 5.29 15.91 5.37
CA VAL A 415 3.99 15.46 5.91
C VAL A 415 4.19 14.34 6.95
N GLU A 416 5.03 13.37 6.65
CA GLU A 416 5.29 12.26 7.58
C GLU A 416 6.08 12.68 8.82
N LYS A 417 7.04 13.62 8.70
CA LYS A 417 7.70 14.24 9.86
C LYS A 417 6.69 14.92 10.78
N SER A 418 5.77 15.72 10.21
CA SER A 418 4.70 16.37 11.01
C SER A 418 3.82 15.34 11.72
N ARG A 419 3.46 14.24 11.04
CA ARG A 419 2.69 13.14 11.64
C ARG A 419 3.47 12.44 12.75
N TYR A 420 4.76 12.20 12.52
CA TYR A 420 5.65 11.57 13.51
C TYR A 420 5.77 12.41 14.78
N GLU A 421 5.99 13.72 14.67
CA GLU A 421 6.08 14.62 15.81
C GLU A 421 4.76 14.71 16.61
N LYS A 422 3.63 14.78 15.90
CA LYS A 422 2.31 14.72 16.56
C LYS A 422 2.08 13.40 17.31
N SER A 423 2.49 12.29 16.68
CA SER A 423 2.40 10.96 17.31
C SER A 423 3.31 10.87 18.53
N LYS A 424 4.54 11.39 18.45
CA LYS A 424 5.51 11.43 19.55
C LYS A 424 4.99 12.22 20.74
N ALA A 425 4.36 13.39 20.50
CA ALA A 425 3.78 14.22 21.55
C ALA A 425 2.64 13.49 22.32
N ASN A 426 1.88 12.64 21.65
CA ASN A 426 0.83 11.83 22.26
C ASN A 426 1.35 10.51 22.85
N ALA A 427 2.43 9.97 22.28
CA ALA A 427 2.98 8.67 22.64
C ALA A 427 3.45 8.61 24.10
N GLY A 428 4.04 9.69 24.62
CA GLY A 428 4.52 9.74 26.00
C GLY A 428 3.44 9.32 27.01
N ARG A 429 2.25 9.89 26.90
CA ARG A 429 1.11 9.54 27.77
C ARG A 429 0.64 8.09 27.64
N VAL A 430 0.64 7.57 26.41
CA VAL A 430 0.23 6.18 26.15
C VAL A 430 1.28 5.21 26.69
N ILE A 431 2.56 5.48 26.45
CA ILE A 431 3.68 4.66 26.95
C ILE A 431 3.71 4.68 28.47
N GLU A 432 3.59 5.84 29.11
CA GLU A 432 3.51 5.96 30.58
C GLU A 432 2.37 5.14 31.17
N ALA A 433 1.19 5.19 30.53
CA ALA A 433 0.04 4.40 30.98
C ALA A 433 0.28 2.87 30.82
N ILE A 434 1.10 2.46 29.86
CA ILE A 434 1.47 1.05 29.66
C ILE A 434 2.54 0.65 30.68
N LEU A 435 3.61 1.43 30.78
CA LEU A 435 4.73 1.18 31.70
C LEU A 435 4.30 1.11 33.15
N SER A 436 3.28 1.89 33.55
CA SER A 436 2.71 1.83 34.89
C SER A 436 1.95 0.54 35.20
N LYS A 437 1.54 -0.22 34.17
CA LYS A 437 0.70 -1.42 34.31
C LYS A 437 1.40 -2.72 33.94
N LYS A 438 2.42 -2.67 33.06
CA LYS A 438 3.06 -3.86 32.47
C LYS A 438 4.57 -3.71 32.41
N LYS A 439 5.26 -4.85 32.50
CA LYS A 439 6.73 -4.94 32.35
C LYS A 439 7.14 -5.58 31.01
N SER A 440 6.19 -6.03 30.21
CA SER A 440 6.44 -6.61 28.89
C SER A 440 5.31 -6.22 27.93
N ILE A 441 5.64 -6.11 26.65
CA ILE A 441 4.71 -5.86 25.55
C ILE A 441 4.87 -7.02 24.57
N ASP A 442 3.76 -7.64 24.16
CA ASP A 442 3.81 -8.70 23.15
C ASP A 442 3.78 -8.13 21.72
N ALA A 443 4.03 -9.01 20.74
CA ALA A 443 4.10 -8.61 19.32
C ALA A 443 2.78 -8.01 18.79
N ARG A 444 1.63 -8.50 19.27
CA ARG A 444 0.32 -8.00 18.87
C ARG A 444 0.06 -6.61 19.45
N GLU A 445 0.40 -6.41 20.70
CA GLU A 445 0.31 -5.10 21.36
C GLU A 445 1.25 -4.09 20.71
N LEU A 446 2.49 -4.50 20.42
CA LEU A 446 3.46 -3.65 19.74
C LEU A 446 2.95 -3.21 18.37
N ARG A 447 2.41 -4.14 17.59
CA ARG A 447 1.76 -3.83 16.31
C ARG A 447 0.61 -2.84 16.49
N THR A 448 -0.28 -3.05 17.45
CA THR A 448 -1.41 -2.16 17.73
C THR A 448 -0.95 -0.75 18.12
N LEU A 449 0.08 -0.66 18.98
CA LEU A 449 0.68 0.62 19.36
C LEU A 449 1.27 1.36 18.17
N TYR A 450 1.93 0.64 17.30
CA TYR A 450 2.47 1.22 16.08
C TYR A 450 1.36 1.65 15.12
N GLU A 451 0.39 0.79 14.82
CA GLU A 451 -0.70 1.06 13.87
C GLU A 451 -1.62 2.20 14.33
N SER A 452 -2.03 2.19 15.60
CA SER A 452 -3.01 3.14 16.14
C SER A 452 -2.39 4.46 16.61
N ASN A 453 -1.17 4.42 17.15
CA ASN A 453 -0.54 5.56 17.82
C ASN A 453 0.79 5.97 17.16
N GLY A 454 1.29 5.17 16.23
CA GLY A 454 2.58 5.39 15.60
C GLY A 454 3.78 5.24 16.54
N ILE A 455 3.61 4.50 17.63
CA ILE A 455 4.63 4.29 18.67
C ILE A 455 5.58 3.19 18.19
N THR A 456 6.84 3.55 17.98
CA THR A 456 7.89 2.60 17.57
C THR A 456 8.51 1.89 18.77
N PRO A 457 9.15 0.71 18.56
CA PRO A 457 9.91 0.02 19.61
C PRO A 457 10.98 0.89 20.27
N GLU A 458 11.69 1.70 19.48
CA GLU A 458 12.73 2.61 19.97
C GLU A 458 12.14 3.67 20.89
N LEU A 459 10.99 4.23 20.54
CA LEU A 459 10.32 5.23 21.35
C LEU A 459 9.87 4.67 22.70
N ILE A 460 9.40 3.41 22.72
CA ILE A 460 9.07 2.69 23.96
C ILE A 460 10.32 2.51 24.82
N SER A 461 11.40 2.01 24.22
CA SER A 461 12.67 1.76 24.90
C SER A 461 13.27 3.05 25.47
N ALA A 462 13.30 4.12 24.69
CA ALA A 462 13.81 5.43 25.12
C ALA A 462 13.01 6.00 26.27
N THR A 463 11.67 5.94 26.21
CA THR A 463 10.80 6.44 27.28
C THR A 463 10.96 5.62 28.56
N ALA A 464 11.04 4.30 28.43
CA ALA A 464 11.28 3.41 29.59
C ALA A 464 12.63 3.70 30.26
N GLN A 465 13.67 3.88 29.45
CA GLN A 465 15.02 4.20 29.95
C GLN A 465 15.05 5.56 30.68
N GLN A 466 14.39 6.58 30.13
CA GLN A 466 14.28 7.90 30.79
C GLN A 466 13.60 7.83 32.16
N GLN A 467 12.65 6.89 32.33
CA GLN A 467 11.93 6.68 33.59
C GLN A 467 12.59 5.64 34.51
N GLY A 468 13.73 5.06 34.12
CA GLY A 468 14.41 4.01 34.87
C GLY A 468 13.62 2.69 34.92
N ILE A 469 12.71 2.44 33.99
CA ILE A 469 11.87 1.26 33.90
C ILE A 469 12.49 0.26 32.92
N SER A 470 12.61 -1.00 33.34
CA SER A 470 12.95 -2.09 32.42
C SER A 470 11.69 -2.65 31.80
N ILE A 471 11.63 -2.70 30.47
CA ILE A 471 10.52 -3.29 29.72
C ILE A 471 11.06 -4.36 28.76
N GLU A 472 10.34 -5.49 28.66
CA GLU A 472 10.63 -6.53 27.70
C GLU A 472 9.81 -6.30 26.43
N LEU A 473 10.51 -6.17 25.30
CA LEU A 473 9.92 -6.11 23.97
C LEU A 473 10.16 -7.44 23.22
N PRO A 474 9.40 -7.74 22.15
CA PRO A 474 9.66 -8.89 21.29
C PRO A 474 11.10 -8.91 20.79
N GLN A 475 11.68 -10.09 20.61
CA GLN A 475 13.10 -10.27 20.23
C GLN A 475 13.39 -9.71 18.82
N SER A 476 12.40 -9.77 17.92
CA SER A 476 12.47 -9.17 16.59
C SER A 476 11.36 -8.12 16.46
N ASN A 477 11.67 -6.89 16.85
CA ASN A 477 10.70 -5.82 16.99
C ASN A 477 9.99 -5.48 15.68
N TYR A 478 10.73 -5.41 14.56
CA TYR A 478 10.17 -5.02 13.26
C TYR A 478 9.61 -6.19 12.46
N LYS A 479 10.15 -7.41 12.60
CA LYS A 479 9.59 -8.61 11.95
C LYS A 479 8.14 -8.87 12.34
N ASP A 480 7.79 -8.56 13.59
CA ASP A 480 6.42 -8.70 14.10
C ASP A 480 5.48 -7.58 13.64
N ILE A 481 6.04 -6.43 13.26
CA ILE A 481 5.31 -5.25 12.79
C ILE A 481 5.14 -5.29 11.26
N ILE A 482 6.15 -5.73 10.52
CA ILE A 482 6.15 -5.78 9.05
C ILE A 482 5.00 -6.66 8.55
N LYS A 483 4.22 -6.10 7.63
CA LYS A 483 3.18 -6.86 6.92
C LYS A 483 3.80 -7.52 5.69
N GLY A 484 3.38 -8.76 5.43
CA GLY A 484 3.70 -9.43 4.17
C GLY A 484 3.20 -8.60 2.97
N ASP A 485 3.90 -8.74 1.85
CA ASP A 485 3.67 -7.94 0.63
C ASP A 485 2.37 -8.29 -0.12
N PHE A 486 1.40 -8.92 0.53
CA PHE A 486 0.19 -9.36 -0.14
C PHE A 486 -0.92 -8.32 -0.07
N ASN A 487 -1.48 -7.98 -1.22
CA ASN A 487 -2.77 -7.31 -1.29
C ASN A 487 -3.86 -8.29 -0.83
N GLU A 488 -4.58 -7.96 0.24
CA GLU A 488 -5.80 -8.70 0.59
C GLU A 488 -6.81 -8.52 -0.56
N LYS A 489 -7.01 -9.58 -1.34
CA LYS A 489 -8.01 -9.59 -2.40
C LYS A 489 -9.39 -9.39 -1.76
N GLU A 490 -10.12 -8.38 -2.18
CA GLU A 490 -11.56 -8.34 -1.97
C GLU A 490 -12.15 -9.68 -2.38
N LYS A 491 -12.87 -10.32 -1.46
CA LYS A 491 -13.59 -11.58 -1.75
C LYS A 491 -14.70 -11.27 -2.74
N ALA A 492 -14.43 -11.48 -4.02
CA ALA A 492 -15.47 -11.47 -5.05
C ALA A 492 -16.64 -12.37 -4.60
N ARG A 493 -17.88 -11.93 -4.78
CA ARG A 493 -19.06 -12.74 -4.53
C ARG A 493 -18.94 -13.99 -5.41
N LYS A 494 -18.65 -15.13 -4.81
CA LYS A 494 -18.61 -16.40 -5.53
C LYS A 494 -20.04 -16.78 -5.91
N ILE A 495 -20.32 -16.78 -7.20
CA ILE A 495 -21.52 -17.43 -7.74
C ILE A 495 -21.24 -18.92 -7.75
N ASP A 496 -22.14 -19.67 -7.13
CA ASP A 496 -22.05 -21.12 -7.06
C ASP A 496 -22.69 -21.73 -8.31
N ILE A 497 -21.92 -21.80 -9.39
CA ILE A 497 -22.30 -22.46 -10.64
C ILE A 497 -21.06 -23.18 -11.19
N ASP A 498 -21.25 -24.45 -11.56
CA ASP A 498 -20.23 -25.20 -12.27
C ASP A 498 -20.28 -24.87 -13.77
N VAL A 499 -19.21 -24.26 -14.26
CA VAL A 499 -19.04 -23.95 -15.69
C VAL A 499 -18.02 -24.85 -16.39
N SER A 500 -17.62 -25.95 -15.74
CA SER A 500 -16.68 -26.92 -16.32
C SER A 500 -17.21 -27.48 -17.63
N GLY A 501 -16.38 -27.50 -18.67
CA GLY A 501 -16.73 -27.99 -20.01
C GLY A 501 -17.60 -27.03 -20.83
N ILE A 502 -17.91 -25.84 -20.34
CA ILE A 502 -18.60 -24.82 -21.15
C ILE A 502 -17.53 -23.98 -21.87
N GLU A 503 -17.69 -23.80 -23.16
CA GLU A 503 -16.81 -22.97 -23.97
C GLU A 503 -16.89 -21.50 -23.53
N LYS A 504 -15.82 -20.75 -23.76
CA LYS A 504 -15.72 -19.33 -23.52
C LYS A 504 -16.86 -18.56 -24.18
N THR A 505 -17.59 -17.74 -23.45
CA THR A 505 -18.68 -16.92 -24.01
C THR A 505 -18.14 -15.90 -24.99
N LYS A 506 -18.70 -15.85 -26.20
CA LYS A 506 -18.39 -14.81 -27.18
C LYS A 506 -18.91 -13.46 -26.71
N GLN A 507 -18.04 -12.46 -26.62
CA GLN A 507 -18.32 -11.14 -26.05
C GLN A 507 -18.73 -10.16 -27.16
N LEU A 508 -20.02 -9.91 -27.34
CA LEU A 508 -20.57 -9.00 -28.37
C LEU A 508 -20.70 -7.54 -27.90
N TYR A 509 -20.54 -7.28 -26.60
CA TYR A 509 -20.70 -5.93 -26.07
C TYR A 509 -19.63 -4.94 -26.57
N TYR A 510 -18.43 -5.41 -26.94
CA TYR A 510 -17.40 -4.55 -27.54
C TYR A 510 -17.75 -4.10 -28.97
N ASP A 511 -18.66 -4.78 -29.66
CA ASP A 511 -19.16 -4.40 -30.98
C ASP A 511 -20.32 -3.40 -30.89
N PHE A 512 -20.65 -2.91 -29.68
CA PHE A 512 -21.76 -1.99 -29.39
C PHE A 512 -23.14 -2.51 -29.81
N VAL A 513 -23.27 -3.80 -29.98
CA VAL A 513 -24.55 -4.45 -30.33
C VAL A 513 -25.54 -4.34 -29.16
N SER A 514 -26.73 -3.83 -29.42
CA SER A 514 -27.79 -3.69 -28.41
C SER A 514 -28.67 -4.92 -28.28
N GLN A 515 -28.75 -5.74 -29.36
CA GLN A 515 -29.57 -6.94 -29.42
C GLN A 515 -28.84 -8.07 -30.14
N SER A 516 -29.04 -9.28 -29.69
CA SER A 516 -28.55 -10.48 -30.38
C SER A 516 -29.40 -11.70 -30.02
N SER A 517 -29.39 -12.69 -30.92
CA SER A 517 -29.85 -14.04 -30.56
C SER A 517 -28.69 -14.79 -29.92
N ALA A 518 -28.94 -15.60 -28.92
CA ALA A 518 -27.94 -16.47 -28.31
C ALA A 518 -28.53 -17.83 -27.97
N LYS A 519 -27.69 -18.88 -27.99
CA LYS A 519 -28.08 -20.23 -27.59
C LYS A 519 -27.88 -20.44 -26.10
N VAL A 520 -28.86 -20.95 -25.42
CA VAL A 520 -28.77 -21.29 -23.99
C VAL A 520 -27.94 -22.56 -23.81
N LEU A 521 -26.81 -22.44 -23.11
CA LEU A 521 -25.93 -23.57 -22.82
C LEU A 521 -26.24 -24.23 -21.48
N LYS A 522 -26.59 -23.43 -20.46
CA LYS A 522 -26.95 -23.93 -19.12
C LYS A 522 -27.98 -23.02 -18.47
N VAL A 523 -28.88 -23.65 -17.70
CA VAL A 523 -29.82 -22.96 -16.79
C VAL A 523 -29.74 -23.67 -15.44
N GLU A 524 -29.52 -22.92 -14.39
CA GLU A 524 -29.46 -23.42 -13.01
C GLU A 524 -30.10 -22.41 -12.06
N LYS A 525 -31.26 -22.73 -11.50
CA LYS A 525 -32.07 -21.78 -10.72
C LYS A 525 -32.40 -20.54 -11.56
N ASN A 526 -31.95 -19.35 -11.10
CA ASN A 526 -32.07 -18.08 -11.81
C ASN A 526 -30.82 -17.71 -12.61
N LEU A 527 -29.89 -18.64 -12.83
CA LEU A 527 -28.65 -18.41 -13.57
C LEU A 527 -28.78 -18.97 -14.98
N VAL A 528 -28.42 -18.16 -15.99
CA VAL A 528 -28.45 -18.53 -17.40
C VAL A 528 -27.07 -18.29 -18.02
N VAL A 529 -26.57 -19.30 -18.71
CA VAL A 529 -25.32 -19.26 -19.48
C VAL A 529 -25.62 -19.35 -20.95
N LEU A 530 -25.06 -18.45 -21.73
CA LEU A 530 -25.25 -18.35 -23.17
C LEU A 530 -23.92 -18.58 -23.92
N ASP A 531 -23.99 -19.00 -25.19
CA ASP A 531 -22.82 -19.12 -26.08
C ASP A 531 -22.20 -17.76 -26.43
N GLN A 532 -23.01 -16.71 -26.48
CA GLN A 532 -22.58 -15.34 -26.70
C GLN A 532 -23.42 -14.35 -25.88
N SER A 533 -22.81 -13.23 -25.50
CA SER A 533 -23.49 -12.21 -24.67
C SER A 533 -23.27 -10.82 -25.18
N VAL A 534 -24.38 -10.06 -25.21
CA VAL A 534 -24.37 -8.60 -25.44
C VAL A 534 -24.20 -7.83 -24.14
N PHE A 535 -24.29 -8.48 -22.98
CA PHE A 535 -24.24 -7.82 -21.66
C PHE A 535 -22.80 -7.80 -21.12
N TYR A 536 -22.34 -6.62 -20.71
CA TYR A 536 -21.07 -6.48 -19.99
C TYR A 536 -21.26 -6.98 -18.54
N PRO A 537 -20.42 -7.89 -18.06
CA PRO A 537 -20.47 -8.38 -16.69
C PRO A 537 -19.87 -7.38 -15.70
N ASP A 538 -20.22 -7.46 -14.42
CA ASP A 538 -19.57 -6.68 -13.37
C ASP A 538 -18.06 -6.98 -13.37
N GLY A 539 -17.25 -5.95 -13.52
CA GLY A 539 -15.80 -6.11 -13.59
C GLY A 539 -15.06 -4.79 -13.84
N GLY A 540 -13.81 -4.72 -13.38
CA GLY A 540 -13.01 -3.51 -13.50
C GLY A 540 -13.64 -2.29 -12.83
N GLY A 541 -14.43 -2.51 -11.75
CA GLY A 541 -15.18 -1.47 -11.06
C GLY A 541 -16.41 -0.94 -11.82
N GLN A 542 -16.71 -1.44 -13.02
CA GLN A 542 -17.95 -1.11 -13.73
C GLN A 542 -19.05 -2.07 -13.32
N ALA A 543 -20.21 -1.53 -12.93
CA ALA A 543 -21.40 -2.33 -12.64
C ALA A 543 -21.90 -3.08 -13.89
N ALA A 544 -22.49 -4.25 -13.68
CA ALA A 544 -23.06 -5.05 -14.73
C ALA A 544 -24.15 -4.30 -15.50
N GLU A 545 -24.25 -4.60 -16.78
CA GLU A 545 -25.37 -4.14 -17.59
C GLU A 545 -26.66 -4.89 -17.26
N ARG A 546 -27.79 -4.33 -17.65
CA ARG A 546 -29.13 -4.89 -17.47
C ARG A 546 -29.85 -4.93 -18.79
N GLY A 547 -31.00 -5.58 -18.82
CA GLY A 547 -31.88 -5.69 -19.96
C GLY A 547 -32.77 -6.89 -19.85
N VAL A 548 -33.10 -7.52 -20.98
CA VAL A 548 -34.03 -8.65 -21.03
C VAL A 548 -33.50 -9.79 -21.91
N ILE A 549 -33.80 -11.03 -21.51
CA ILE A 549 -33.60 -12.26 -22.30
C ILE A 549 -34.97 -12.88 -22.48
N ASN A 550 -35.47 -12.97 -23.72
CA ASN A 550 -36.84 -13.42 -24.05
C ASN A 550 -37.92 -12.73 -23.19
N GLY A 551 -37.77 -11.42 -22.89
CA GLY A 551 -38.69 -10.65 -22.08
C GLY A 551 -38.59 -10.85 -20.57
N LEU A 552 -37.65 -11.66 -20.08
CA LEU A 552 -37.33 -11.80 -18.67
C LEU A 552 -36.17 -10.86 -18.30
N GLU A 553 -36.31 -10.16 -17.18
CA GLU A 553 -35.33 -9.16 -16.74
C GLU A 553 -34.00 -9.81 -16.27
N VAL A 554 -32.89 -9.29 -16.77
CA VAL A 554 -31.54 -9.58 -16.30
C VAL A 554 -31.24 -8.61 -15.15
N ALA A 555 -31.12 -9.14 -13.93
CA ALA A 555 -30.87 -8.35 -12.73
C ALA A 555 -29.38 -8.04 -12.54
N ASP A 556 -28.51 -8.98 -12.91
CA ASP A 556 -27.06 -8.82 -12.79
C ASP A 556 -26.35 -9.76 -13.80
N VAL A 557 -25.11 -9.46 -14.13
CA VAL A 557 -24.26 -10.27 -15.02
C VAL A 557 -22.87 -10.39 -14.41
N GLN A 558 -22.38 -11.61 -14.29
CA GLN A 558 -21.10 -11.92 -13.66
C GLN A 558 -20.23 -12.78 -14.57
N LYS A 559 -18.94 -12.73 -14.40
CA LYS A 559 -17.98 -13.55 -15.11
C LYS A 559 -17.39 -14.62 -14.18
N VAL A 560 -17.55 -15.88 -14.54
CA VAL A 560 -16.97 -17.03 -13.84
C VAL A 560 -15.97 -17.69 -14.80
N ALA A 561 -14.69 -17.64 -14.51
CA ALA A 561 -13.62 -17.95 -15.47
C ALA A 561 -13.82 -17.14 -16.78
N ASP A 562 -13.95 -17.79 -17.92
CA ASP A 562 -14.21 -17.14 -19.22
C ASP A 562 -15.68 -17.21 -19.66
N VAL A 563 -16.59 -17.62 -18.78
CA VAL A 563 -18.01 -17.78 -19.04
C VAL A 563 -18.81 -16.65 -18.42
N ILE A 564 -19.72 -16.06 -19.18
CA ILE A 564 -20.64 -15.01 -18.70
C ILE A 564 -21.93 -15.66 -18.20
N VAL A 565 -22.27 -15.35 -16.94
CA VAL A 565 -23.45 -15.86 -16.23
C VAL A 565 -24.44 -14.71 -16.04
N HIS A 566 -25.65 -14.87 -16.58
CA HIS A 566 -26.72 -13.90 -16.43
C HIS A 566 -27.61 -14.29 -15.25
N ILE A 567 -27.84 -13.38 -14.32
CA ILE A 567 -28.69 -13.56 -13.14
C ILE A 567 -30.06 -12.97 -13.44
N MET A 568 -31.04 -13.84 -13.56
CA MET A 568 -32.39 -13.45 -13.92
C MET A 568 -33.20 -12.98 -12.71
N ARG A 569 -34.12 -12.03 -12.91
CA ARG A 569 -35.11 -11.67 -11.92
C ARG A 569 -36.29 -12.66 -12.00
N GLY A 570 -36.21 -13.73 -11.23
CA GLY A 570 -37.18 -14.82 -11.22
C GLY A 570 -36.64 -16.14 -11.76
N ASP A 571 -37.50 -17.13 -11.93
CA ASP A 571 -37.12 -18.47 -12.41
C ASP A 571 -37.30 -18.56 -13.94
N PRO A 572 -36.21 -18.69 -14.71
CA PRO A 572 -36.27 -18.71 -16.18
C PRO A 572 -37.01 -19.96 -16.74
N LEU A 573 -37.08 -21.05 -15.99
CA LEU A 573 -37.74 -22.30 -16.40
C LEU A 573 -39.26 -22.26 -16.16
N LYS A 574 -39.73 -21.44 -15.21
CA LYS A 574 -41.13 -21.47 -14.76
C LYS A 574 -42.14 -21.09 -15.82
N ASP A 575 -41.73 -20.21 -16.76
CA ASP A 575 -42.62 -19.74 -17.84
C ASP A 575 -42.33 -20.38 -19.19
N GLY A 576 -41.43 -21.39 -19.25
CA GLY A 576 -41.03 -22.04 -20.50
C GLY A 576 -40.29 -21.14 -21.52
N LYS A 577 -39.93 -19.92 -21.11
CA LYS A 577 -39.37 -18.92 -22.01
C LYS A 577 -37.88 -19.12 -22.29
N ILE A 578 -37.15 -19.81 -21.37
CA ILE A 578 -35.73 -20.11 -21.49
C ILE A 578 -35.52 -21.57 -21.14
N SER A 579 -34.99 -22.35 -22.07
CA SER A 579 -34.63 -23.75 -21.85
C SER A 579 -33.28 -24.04 -22.50
N VAL A 580 -32.55 -25.03 -21.96
CA VAL A 580 -31.25 -25.43 -22.50
C VAL A 580 -31.38 -25.86 -23.98
N GLY A 581 -30.52 -25.36 -24.82
CA GLY A 581 -30.52 -25.59 -26.28
C GLY A 581 -31.40 -24.59 -27.07
N ALA A 582 -32.31 -23.84 -26.43
CA ALA A 582 -33.14 -22.85 -27.11
C ALA A 582 -32.34 -21.62 -27.57
N ILE A 583 -32.84 -21.01 -28.64
CA ILE A 583 -32.35 -19.71 -29.11
C ILE A 583 -33.18 -18.60 -28.41
N VAL A 584 -32.53 -17.73 -27.74
CA VAL A 584 -33.17 -16.61 -27.02
C VAL A 584 -32.75 -15.25 -27.59
N GLN A 585 -33.62 -14.27 -27.48
CA GLN A 585 -33.36 -12.89 -27.87
C GLN A 585 -32.88 -12.08 -26.64
N CYS A 586 -31.74 -11.49 -26.76
CA CYS A 586 -31.11 -10.67 -25.72
C CYS A 586 -31.20 -9.20 -26.13
N THR A 587 -31.66 -8.33 -25.25
CA THR A 587 -31.74 -6.88 -25.47
C THR A 587 -31.18 -6.15 -24.23
N VAL A 588 -30.24 -5.27 -24.47
CA VAL A 588 -29.57 -4.48 -23.40
C VAL A 588 -30.32 -3.17 -23.14
N ASP A 589 -30.36 -2.74 -21.89
CA ASP A 589 -30.75 -1.39 -21.52
C ASP A 589 -29.66 -0.38 -21.99
N MET A 590 -29.94 0.28 -23.10
CA MET A 590 -28.99 1.19 -23.74
C MET A 590 -28.82 2.50 -22.98
N GLU A 591 -29.83 2.93 -22.20
CA GLU A 591 -29.70 4.13 -21.35
C GLU A 591 -28.69 3.88 -20.24
N ARG A 592 -28.86 2.76 -19.52
CA ARG A 592 -27.90 2.32 -18.49
C ARG A 592 -26.50 2.10 -19.08
N ARG A 593 -26.37 1.40 -20.21
CA ARG A 593 -25.08 1.20 -20.91
C ARG A 593 -24.37 2.52 -21.17
N ARG A 594 -25.07 3.50 -21.73
CA ARG A 594 -24.52 4.81 -22.04
C ARG A 594 -23.99 5.51 -20.79
N ARG A 595 -24.75 5.52 -19.69
CA ARG A 595 -24.33 6.13 -18.42
C ARG A 595 -23.08 5.44 -17.85
N LEU A 596 -23.03 4.12 -17.85
CA LEU A 596 -21.87 3.35 -17.39
C LEU A 596 -20.61 3.61 -18.25
N MET A 597 -20.75 3.66 -19.58
CA MET A 597 -19.66 3.98 -20.51
C MET A 597 -19.10 5.39 -20.29
N VAL A 598 -19.96 6.36 -20.08
CA VAL A 598 -19.57 7.73 -19.78
C VAL A 598 -18.81 7.81 -18.46
N HIS A 599 -19.34 7.23 -17.39
CA HIS A 599 -18.67 7.19 -16.10
C HIS A 599 -17.33 6.47 -16.18
N HIS A 600 -17.20 5.39 -17.01
CA HIS A 600 -15.94 4.68 -17.15
C HIS A 600 -14.88 5.52 -17.86
N SER A 601 -15.23 6.15 -18.98
CA SER A 601 -14.31 7.06 -19.67
C SER A 601 -13.95 8.28 -18.82
N ALA A 602 -14.92 8.81 -18.07
CA ALA A 602 -14.68 9.87 -17.10
C ALA A 602 -13.72 9.43 -15.99
N THR A 603 -13.75 8.15 -15.55
CA THR A 603 -12.78 7.63 -14.56
C THR A 603 -11.36 7.74 -15.06
N HIS A 604 -11.09 7.30 -16.28
CA HIS A 604 -9.75 7.41 -16.89
C HIS A 604 -9.30 8.86 -16.98
N LEU A 605 -10.19 9.77 -17.39
CA LEU A 605 -9.86 11.19 -17.45
C LEU A 605 -9.62 11.80 -16.07
N MET A 606 -10.37 11.39 -15.05
CA MET A 606 -10.16 11.80 -13.66
C MET A 606 -8.84 11.23 -13.09
N SER A 607 -8.47 10.01 -13.47
CA SER A 607 -7.17 9.41 -13.14
C SER A 607 -6.02 10.23 -13.73
N ALA A 608 -6.11 10.57 -15.02
CA ALA A 608 -5.13 11.43 -15.69
C ALA A 608 -5.05 12.83 -15.06
N ALA A 609 -6.21 13.43 -14.76
CA ALA A 609 -6.30 14.74 -14.11
C ALA A 609 -5.64 14.74 -12.72
N ALA A 610 -5.89 13.69 -11.92
CA ALA A 610 -5.24 13.54 -10.62
C ALA A 610 -3.71 13.45 -10.76
N ARG A 611 -3.21 12.67 -11.71
CA ARG A 611 -1.75 12.60 -11.99
C ARG A 611 -1.17 13.92 -12.47
N ALA A 612 -1.90 14.66 -13.30
CA ALA A 612 -1.45 15.95 -13.81
C ALA A 612 -1.38 17.03 -12.73
N VAL A 613 -2.34 17.03 -11.80
CA VAL A 613 -2.46 18.04 -10.73
C VAL A 613 -1.62 17.69 -9.51
N LEU A 614 -1.70 16.45 -9.04
CA LEU A 614 -1.06 16.01 -7.81
C LEU A 614 0.38 15.51 -8.03
N GLY A 615 0.67 14.97 -9.21
CA GLY A 615 1.96 14.41 -9.57
C GLY A 615 1.91 12.89 -9.87
N LYS A 616 3.03 12.36 -10.34
CA LYS A 616 3.17 10.96 -10.80
C LYS A 616 2.87 9.90 -9.73
N HIS A 617 2.84 10.28 -8.45
CA HIS A 617 2.49 9.40 -7.33
C HIS A 617 0.98 9.17 -7.17
N ALA A 618 0.15 9.91 -7.89
CA ALA A 618 -1.30 9.73 -7.86
C ALA A 618 -1.69 8.54 -8.74
N TRP A 619 -2.07 7.43 -8.10
CA TRP A 619 -2.49 6.17 -8.75
C TRP A 619 -3.91 5.83 -8.35
N GLN A 620 -4.61 5.13 -9.23
CA GLN A 620 -5.90 4.55 -8.90
C GLN A 620 -5.71 3.35 -7.95
N GLU A 621 -6.26 3.44 -6.74
CA GLU A 621 -6.29 2.35 -5.76
C GLU A 621 -7.60 1.56 -5.84
N GLY A 622 -8.70 2.25 -6.14
CA GLY A 622 -10.00 1.67 -6.29
C GLY A 622 -10.94 2.51 -7.16
N THR A 623 -12.01 1.91 -7.61
CA THR A 623 -13.01 2.63 -8.41
C THR A 623 -14.33 1.87 -8.47
N ARG A 624 -15.43 2.59 -8.58
CA ARG A 624 -16.75 2.05 -8.91
C ARG A 624 -17.48 2.99 -9.86
N LYS A 625 -18.07 2.44 -10.90
CA LYS A 625 -18.88 3.14 -11.89
C LYS A 625 -20.28 2.55 -11.84
N GLU A 626 -21.24 3.38 -11.45
CA GLU A 626 -22.66 3.05 -11.42
C GLU A 626 -23.43 3.95 -12.38
N GLU A 627 -24.72 3.75 -12.47
CA GLU A 627 -25.57 4.48 -13.40
C GLU A 627 -25.73 5.96 -13.03
N ASP A 628 -25.84 6.24 -11.72
CA ASP A 628 -26.12 7.56 -11.17
C ASP A 628 -24.88 8.33 -10.76
N LYS A 629 -23.80 7.66 -10.40
CA LYS A 629 -22.50 8.24 -10.01
C LYS A 629 -21.34 7.27 -10.18
N ALA A 630 -20.14 7.82 -10.12
CA ALA A 630 -18.91 7.05 -10.05
C ALA A 630 -18.00 7.59 -8.96
N HIS A 631 -17.01 6.79 -8.56
CA HIS A 631 -15.90 7.26 -7.75
C HIS A 631 -14.58 6.67 -8.21
N ILE A 632 -13.52 7.40 -7.93
CA ILE A 632 -12.13 6.96 -8.02
C ILE A 632 -11.44 7.21 -6.68
N ASP A 633 -10.69 6.22 -6.21
CA ASP A 633 -9.82 6.31 -5.06
C ASP A 633 -8.40 6.55 -5.55
N VAL A 634 -7.79 7.65 -5.15
CA VAL A 634 -6.50 8.12 -5.65
C VAL A 634 -5.49 8.17 -4.53
N THR A 635 -4.29 7.63 -4.77
CA THR A 635 -3.20 7.72 -3.80
C THR A 635 -2.68 9.15 -3.69
N HIS A 636 -2.60 9.68 -2.46
CA HIS A 636 -2.00 10.97 -2.17
C HIS A 636 -1.48 11.02 -0.73
N TYR A 637 -0.30 11.63 -0.52
CA TYR A 637 0.38 11.66 0.78
C TYR A 637 -0.34 12.52 1.82
N ASP A 638 -1.11 13.52 1.39
CA ASP A 638 -1.93 14.35 2.27
C ASP A 638 -3.41 14.32 1.87
N LYS A 639 -4.29 14.88 2.69
CA LYS A 639 -5.72 15.00 2.36
C LYS A 639 -5.89 15.99 1.23
N LEU A 640 -6.70 15.63 0.22
CA LEU A 640 -7.05 16.56 -0.87
C LEU A 640 -7.78 17.80 -0.32
N GLY A 641 -7.23 18.97 -0.65
CA GLY A 641 -7.87 20.25 -0.39
C GLY A 641 -8.97 20.58 -1.41
N GLU A 642 -9.76 21.59 -1.11
CA GLU A 642 -10.79 22.06 -2.05
C GLU A 642 -10.19 22.54 -3.37
N GLU A 643 -8.99 23.13 -3.31
CA GLU A 643 -8.25 23.62 -4.49
C GLU A 643 -7.77 22.46 -5.36
N ASP A 644 -7.24 21.40 -4.76
CA ASP A 644 -6.83 20.20 -5.50
C ASP A 644 -8.00 19.60 -6.26
N VAL A 645 -9.13 19.45 -5.57
CA VAL A 645 -10.37 18.92 -6.16
C VAL A 645 -10.86 19.78 -7.32
N ALA A 646 -10.86 21.12 -7.13
CA ALA A 646 -11.27 22.06 -8.17
C ALA A 646 -10.32 22.02 -9.39
N ASN A 647 -9.02 21.91 -9.17
CA ASN A 647 -8.02 21.83 -10.24
C ASN A 647 -8.12 20.51 -11.02
N ILE A 648 -8.36 19.36 -10.32
CA ILE A 648 -8.61 18.08 -10.98
C ILE A 648 -9.88 18.14 -11.85
N GLU A 649 -10.98 18.67 -11.31
CA GLU A 649 -12.23 18.84 -12.06
C GLU A 649 -12.03 19.77 -13.27
N ALA A 650 -11.33 20.89 -13.08
CA ALA A 650 -11.04 21.85 -14.15
C ALA A 650 -10.18 21.24 -15.25
N PHE A 651 -9.12 20.49 -14.89
CA PHE A 651 -8.29 19.79 -15.87
C PHE A 651 -9.12 18.83 -16.73
N ALA A 652 -9.93 17.98 -16.09
CA ALA A 652 -10.76 17.01 -16.78
C ALA A 652 -11.76 17.70 -17.75
N ASN A 653 -12.45 18.73 -17.29
CA ASN A 653 -13.40 19.46 -18.13
C ASN A 653 -12.73 20.25 -19.25
N ASN A 654 -11.58 20.88 -19.00
CA ASN A 654 -10.80 21.56 -20.05
C ASN A 654 -10.36 20.60 -21.15
N ALA A 655 -9.94 19.38 -20.79
CA ALA A 655 -9.62 18.36 -21.79
C ALA A 655 -10.85 18.03 -22.66
N ILE A 656 -12.03 17.83 -22.05
CA ILE A 656 -13.28 17.57 -22.77
C ILE A 656 -13.64 18.75 -23.70
N PHE A 657 -13.57 19.99 -23.21
CA PHE A 657 -13.90 21.18 -24.00
C PHE A 657 -12.93 21.41 -25.17
N ASN A 658 -11.66 21.08 -25.00
CA ASN A 658 -10.66 21.16 -26.07
C ASN A 658 -10.81 20.02 -27.10
N GLY A 659 -11.63 19.03 -26.77
CA GLY A 659 -11.90 17.84 -27.60
C GLY A 659 -10.91 16.72 -27.33
N ILE A 660 -11.44 15.59 -26.95
CA ILE A 660 -10.72 14.37 -26.70
C ILE A 660 -11.12 13.29 -27.69
N VAL A 661 -10.22 12.36 -27.93
CA VAL A 661 -10.45 11.14 -28.73
C VAL A 661 -10.22 9.94 -27.82
N VAL A 662 -11.26 9.13 -27.63
CA VAL A 662 -11.17 7.88 -26.90
C VAL A 662 -11.03 6.73 -27.88
N ASN A 663 -9.96 5.94 -27.76
CA ASN A 663 -9.70 4.82 -28.63
C ASN A 663 -9.37 3.56 -27.81
N ALA A 664 -9.58 2.39 -28.39
CA ALA A 664 -9.23 1.12 -27.78
C ALA A 664 -8.55 0.21 -28.80
N GLN A 665 -7.41 -0.31 -28.44
CA GLN A 665 -6.60 -1.17 -29.31
C GLN A 665 -6.11 -2.39 -28.53
N ILE A 666 -6.13 -3.55 -29.19
CA ILE A 666 -5.49 -4.76 -28.63
C ILE A 666 -4.06 -4.78 -29.14
N MET A 667 -3.10 -4.85 -28.22
CA MET A 667 -1.68 -4.94 -28.54
C MET A 667 -0.96 -5.92 -27.60
N ASP A 668 0.24 -6.32 -27.96
CA ASP A 668 1.06 -7.14 -27.08
C ASP A 668 1.54 -6.34 -25.87
N ARG A 669 1.61 -7.00 -24.71
CA ARG A 669 1.98 -6.37 -23.43
C ARG A 669 3.31 -5.64 -23.51
N GLY A 670 4.34 -6.27 -24.02
CA GLY A 670 5.66 -5.64 -24.17
C GLY A 670 5.67 -4.43 -25.12
N GLU A 671 4.78 -4.39 -26.10
CA GLU A 671 4.58 -3.20 -26.94
C GLU A 671 3.88 -2.08 -26.15
N ALA A 672 2.85 -2.42 -25.38
CA ALA A 672 2.12 -1.46 -24.56
C ALA A 672 3.03 -0.83 -23.49
N GLU A 673 3.82 -1.66 -22.78
CA GLU A 673 4.80 -1.21 -21.79
C GLU A 673 5.88 -0.30 -22.38
N ARG A 674 6.43 -0.64 -23.55
CA ARG A 674 7.42 0.23 -24.24
C ARG A 674 6.82 1.55 -24.70
N ARG A 675 5.56 1.55 -25.14
CA ARG A 675 4.92 2.74 -25.71
C ARG A 675 4.36 3.67 -24.65
N PHE A 676 3.78 3.15 -23.58
CA PHE A 676 3.02 3.92 -22.58
C PHE A 676 3.61 3.83 -21.18
N GLY A 677 4.66 3.01 -20.97
CA GLY A 677 5.23 2.77 -19.67
C GLY A 677 4.32 1.95 -18.75
N PHE A 678 4.67 1.90 -17.47
CA PHE A 678 3.93 1.12 -16.46
C PHE A 678 2.67 1.81 -15.93
N SER A 679 2.42 3.07 -16.32
CA SER A 679 1.19 3.79 -15.98
C SER A 679 -0.07 3.14 -16.53
N ILE A 680 0.05 2.23 -17.49
CA ILE A 680 -1.07 1.43 -18.01
C ILE A 680 -1.71 0.52 -16.95
N TYR A 681 -1.03 0.20 -15.85
CA TYR A 681 -1.49 -0.69 -14.79
C TYR A 681 -2.14 0.09 -13.62
N GLN A 682 -3.20 0.87 -13.90
CA GLN A 682 -3.89 1.67 -12.88
C GLN A 682 -4.74 0.84 -11.92
N GLY A 683 -5.27 -0.28 -12.34
CA GLY A 683 -6.08 -1.13 -11.48
C GLY A 683 -5.28 -2.25 -10.84
N HIS A 684 -4.72 -3.13 -11.62
CA HIS A 684 -3.91 -4.30 -11.23
C HIS A 684 -3.27 -4.91 -12.47
N GLY A 685 -2.36 -5.88 -12.28
CA GLY A 685 -1.77 -6.63 -13.36
C GLY A 685 -2.80 -7.36 -14.23
N VAL A 686 -2.61 -7.32 -15.53
CA VAL A 686 -3.51 -7.96 -16.50
C VAL A 686 -3.00 -9.36 -16.83
N PRO A 687 -3.81 -10.41 -16.67
CA PRO A 687 -3.35 -11.80 -16.84
C PRO A 687 -3.19 -12.27 -18.30
N SER A 688 -3.30 -11.39 -19.30
CA SER A 688 -3.25 -11.74 -20.72
C SER A 688 -2.03 -11.15 -21.43
N LYS A 689 -1.38 -11.92 -22.30
CA LYS A 689 -0.29 -11.45 -23.16
C LYS A 689 -0.74 -10.36 -24.12
N LYS A 690 -1.98 -10.43 -24.61
CA LYS A 690 -2.59 -9.38 -25.42
C LYS A 690 -3.50 -8.53 -24.53
N MET A 691 -3.20 -7.26 -24.46
CA MET A 691 -3.91 -6.30 -23.63
C MET A 691 -4.77 -5.37 -24.48
N ARG A 692 -5.98 -5.10 -24.00
CA ARG A 692 -6.80 -4.03 -24.54
C ARG A 692 -6.38 -2.73 -23.87
N ILE A 693 -5.71 -1.85 -24.61
CA ILE A 693 -5.31 -0.53 -24.15
C ILE A 693 -6.35 0.48 -24.60
N VAL A 694 -6.89 1.21 -23.63
CA VAL A 694 -7.76 2.35 -23.87
C VAL A 694 -6.92 3.61 -23.72
N THR A 695 -6.95 4.46 -24.74
CA THR A 695 -6.25 5.74 -24.75
C THR A 695 -7.23 6.89 -24.84
N ILE A 696 -6.94 7.95 -24.11
CA ILE A 696 -7.56 9.26 -24.26
C ILE A 696 -6.47 10.19 -24.79
N SER A 697 -6.69 10.81 -25.92
CA SER A 697 -5.78 11.79 -26.52
C SER A 697 -6.51 13.10 -26.81
N ASP A 698 -5.76 14.16 -26.96
CA ASP A 698 -6.29 15.42 -27.53
C ASP A 698 -6.48 15.28 -29.05
N ARG A 699 -7.03 16.32 -29.69
CA ARG A 699 -7.22 16.36 -31.15
C ARG A 699 -5.92 16.38 -31.95
N LEU A 700 -4.80 16.67 -31.33
CA LEU A 700 -3.48 16.66 -31.95
C LEU A 700 -2.80 15.28 -31.85
N GLY A 701 -3.42 14.34 -31.13
CA GLY A 701 -2.91 13.00 -30.89
C GLY A 701 -1.99 12.88 -29.66
N ASN A 702 -1.85 13.93 -28.85
CA ASN A 702 -1.09 13.83 -27.59
C ASN A 702 -1.86 12.97 -26.61
N ILE A 703 -1.20 11.97 -26.03
CA ILE A 703 -1.81 11.05 -25.07
C ILE A 703 -2.00 11.77 -23.72
N ILE A 704 -3.24 11.84 -23.28
CA ILE A 704 -3.64 12.34 -21.95
C ILE A 704 -3.65 11.17 -20.96
N ASP A 705 -4.19 10.02 -21.41
CA ASP A 705 -4.26 8.81 -20.63
C ASP A 705 -4.06 7.56 -21.48
N ALA A 706 -3.49 6.50 -20.90
CA ALA A 706 -3.40 5.18 -21.50
C ALA A 706 -3.46 4.12 -20.40
N GLU A 707 -4.50 3.27 -20.42
CA GLU A 707 -4.70 2.24 -19.39
C GLU A 707 -5.08 0.90 -20.00
N ALA A 708 -4.60 -0.18 -19.39
CA ALA A 708 -5.05 -1.53 -19.71
C ALA A 708 -6.44 -1.75 -19.11
N CYS A 709 -7.46 -1.69 -19.93
CA CYS A 709 -8.84 -1.71 -19.47
C CYS A 709 -9.75 -2.58 -20.32
N GLY A 710 -10.47 -3.48 -19.65
CA GLY A 710 -11.51 -4.33 -20.26
C GLY A 710 -12.91 -3.71 -20.24
N GLY A 711 -13.10 -2.51 -19.71
CA GLY A 711 -14.41 -1.90 -19.57
C GLY A 711 -15.01 -1.31 -20.83
N MET A 712 -16.26 -0.92 -20.74
CA MET A 712 -16.98 -0.25 -21.84
C MET A 712 -16.70 1.25 -21.80
N HIS A 713 -16.35 1.83 -22.96
CA HIS A 713 -15.98 3.25 -23.12
C HIS A 713 -16.74 3.92 -24.25
N VAL A 714 -16.75 5.25 -24.27
CA VAL A 714 -17.39 6.09 -25.32
C VAL A 714 -16.52 6.22 -26.58
N ILE A 715 -16.06 5.10 -27.10
CA ILE A 715 -15.12 5.05 -28.23
C ILE A 715 -15.74 5.73 -29.46
N GLY A 716 -15.03 6.69 -30.06
CA GLY A 716 -15.47 7.45 -31.23
C GLY A 716 -16.76 8.26 -31.00
N GLN A 717 -17.20 8.44 -29.76
CA GLN A 717 -18.45 9.14 -29.40
C GLN A 717 -18.15 10.25 -28.37
N GLU A 718 -17.25 11.14 -28.70
CA GLU A 718 -16.80 12.24 -27.84
C GLU A 718 -17.93 13.06 -27.25
N SER A 719 -19.00 13.30 -28.04
CA SER A 719 -20.17 14.05 -27.63
C SER A 719 -20.95 13.46 -26.46
N LEU A 720 -20.74 12.17 -26.15
CA LEU A 720 -21.40 11.51 -25.03
C LEU A 720 -20.74 11.78 -23.68
N MET A 721 -19.47 12.21 -23.65
CA MET A 721 -18.72 12.40 -22.39
C MET A 721 -19.40 13.47 -21.52
N GLY A 722 -19.79 14.58 -22.10
CA GLY A 722 -20.37 15.70 -21.37
C GLY A 722 -19.41 16.23 -20.30
N MET A 723 -19.94 17.08 -19.42
CA MET A 723 -19.16 17.59 -18.29
C MET A 723 -18.99 16.55 -17.17
N ILE A 724 -17.92 16.71 -16.40
CA ILE A 724 -17.67 15.98 -15.16
C ILE A 724 -17.87 16.95 -14.00
N LYS A 725 -18.63 16.54 -12.96
CA LYS A 725 -18.77 17.30 -11.72
C LYS A 725 -18.38 16.44 -10.53
N VAL A 726 -17.38 16.86 -9.76
CA VAL A 726 -17.04 16.25 -8.47
C VAL A 726 -18.11 16.68 -7.46
N ILE A 727 -18.75 15.70 -6.84
CA ILE A 727 -19.84 15.89 -5.88
C ILE A 727 -19.45 15.59 -4.44
N GLY A 728 -18.28 15.00 -4.23
CA GLY A 728 -17.75 14.70 -2.91
C GLY A 728 -16.29 14.34 -2.94
N SER A 729 -15.58 14.65 -1.85
CA SER A 729 -14.22 14.21 -1.57
C SER A 729 -14.13 13.73 -0.13
N SER A 730 -13.55 12.55 0.08
CA SER A 730 -13.41 11.97 1.41
C SER A 730 -12.16 11.10 1.49
N ARG A 731 -11.48 11.11 2.64
CA ARG A 731 -10.38 10.20 2.92
C ARG A 731 -10.93 8.82 3.27
N ILE A 732 -10.50 7.79 2.52
CA ILE A 732 -10.89 6.39 2.75
C ILE A 732 -10.01 5.77 3.83
N HIS A 733 -8.73 5.90 3.65
CA HIS A 733 -7.71 5.55 4.64
C HIS A 733 -6.47 6.40 4.40
N ASP A 734 -5.49 6.24 5.24
CA ASP A 734 -4.27 7.03 5.13
C ASP A 734 -3.55 6.76 3.81
N GLY A 735 -3.26 7.83 3.08
CA GLY A 735 -2.64 7.77 1.76
C GLY A 735 -3.62 7.60 0.59
N VAL A 736 -4.96 7.53 0.82
CA VAL A 736 -5.95 7.37 -0.26
C VAL A 736 -7.18 8.24 -0.04
N ASP A 737 -7.48 9.06 -1.00
CA ASP A 737 -8.67 9.93 -1.05
C ASP A 737 -9.63 9.50 -2.16
N ARG A 738 -10.93 9.50 -1.85
CA ARG A 738 -12.01 9.24 -2.79
C ARG A 738 -12.52 10.53 -3.39
N LEU A 739 -12.65 10.55 -4.70
CA LEU A 739 -13.39 11.55 -5.44
C LEU A 739 -14.67 10.91 -5.98
N GLU A 740 -15.84 11.34 -5.48
CA GLU A 740 -17.13 10.97 -6.04
C GLU A 740 -17.53 12.01 -7.09
N TYR A 741 -17.99 11.55 -8.23
CA TYR A 741 -18.37 12.44 -9.34
C TYR A 741 -19.51 11.88 -10.18
N VAL A 742 -20.09 12.76 -10.98
CA VAL A 742 -21.08 12.47 -12.01
C VAL A 742 -20.58 12.99 -13.35
N ALA A 743 -20.97 12.33 -14.45
CA ALA A 743 -20.55 12.72 -15.78
C ALA A 743 -21.69 12.57 -16.81
N GLY A 744 -21.67 13.38 -17.86
CA GLY A 744 -22.61 13.32 -18.96
C GLY A 744 -24.09 13.39 -18.53
N PRO A 745 -24.94 12.41 -18.92
CA PRO A 745 -26.34 12.40 -18.53
C PRO A 745 -26.58 12.45 -17.02
N ALA A 746 -25.81 11.68 -16.23
CA ALA A 746 -25.92 11.72 -14.76
C ALA A 746 -25.50 13.08 -14.18
N GLY A 747 -24.52 13.74 -14.81
CA GLY A 747 -24.12 15.10 -14.47
C GLY A 747 -25.23 16.11 -14.72
N MET A 748 -25.98 15.97 -15.84
CA MET A 748 -27.13 16.81 -16.16
C MET A 748 -28.26 16.59 -15.15
N ASP A 749 -28.58 15.34 -14.80
CA ASP A 749 -29.60 15.03 -13.79
C ASP A 749 -29.24 15.65 -12.43
N TYR A 750 -27.97 15.55 -12.03
CA TYR A 750 -27.46 16.15 -10.80
C TYR A 750 -27.61 17.70 -10.84
N PHE A 751 -27.24 18.31 -11.95
CA PHE A 751 -27.39 19.76 -12.13
C PHE A 751 -28.85 20.20 -12.03
N VAL A 752 -29.77 19.56 -12.75
CA VAL A 752 -31.21 19.85 -12.71
C VAL A 752 -31.78 19.69 -11.31
N ARG A 753 -31.40 18.64 -10.61
CA ARG A 753 -31.80 18.40 -9.22
C ARG A 753 -31.29 19.49 -8.28
N THR A 754 -30.02 19.85 -8.36
CA THR A 754 -29.42 20.88 -7.53
C THR A 754 -30.05 22.26 -7.80
N GLU A 755 -30.33 22.55 -9.05
CA GLU A 755 -31.00 23.77 -9.48
C GLU A 755 -32.44 23.89 -8.94
N ARG A 756 -33.16 22.77 -8.90
CA ARG A 756 -34.50 22.73 -8.28
C ARG A 756 -34.42 22.97 -6.78
N GLU A 757 -33.52 22.31 -6.06
CA GLU A 757 -33.34 22.52 -4.62
C GLU A 757 -32.99 23.98 -4.30
N LEU A 758 -32.06 24.57 -5.06
CA LEU A 758 -31.70 25.97 -4.90
C LEU A 758 -32.88 26.92 -5.19
N SER A 759 -33.68 26.60 -6.21
CA SER A 759 -34.91 27.34 -6.54
C SER A 759 -35.92 27.27 -5.39
N CYS A 760 -36.16 26.10 -4.82
CA CYS A 760 -37.04 25.91 -3.67
C CYS A 760 -36.56 26.73 -2.45
N ILE A 761 -35.27 26.71 -2.15
CA ILE A 761 -34.71 27.50 -1.06
C ILE A 761 -34.89 29.00 -1.34
N ALA A 762 -34.59 29.45 -2.56
CA ALA A 762 -34.79 30.86 -2.95
C ALA A 762 -36.21 31.33 -2.77
N GLN A 763 -37.19 30.49 -3.12
CA GLN A 763 -38.61 30.77 -2.92
C GLN A 763 -38.97 30.88 -1.43
N LEU A 764 -38.51 29.97 -0.59
CA LEU A 764 -38.73 30.01 0.86
C LEU A 764 -38.24 31.32 1.50
N PHE A 765 -37.14 31.86 1.00
CA PHE A 765 -36.58 33.13 1.45
C PHE A 765 -37.04 34.35 0.66
N ASN A 766 -37.90 34.17 -0.32
CA ASN A 766 -38.33 35.23 -1.22
C ASN A 766 -37.13 36.05 -1.74
N THR A 767 -36.18 35.38 -2.37
CA THR A 767 -34.93 35.97 -2.83
C THR A 767 -34.49 35.36 -4.16
N GLU A 768 -33.46 35.93 -4.78
CA GLU A 768 -32.81 35.34 -5.93
C GLU A 768 -31.88 34.17 -5.50
N LYS A 769 -31.67 33.19 -6.38
CA LYS A 769 -30.92 31.96 -6.11
C LYS A 769 -29.55 32.24 -5.53
N PHE A 770 -28.81 33.15 -6.13
CA PHE A 770 -27.42 33.45 -5.69
C PHE A 770 -27.35 34.33 -4.44
N ALA A 771 -28.49 34.84 -3.95
CA ALA A 771 -28.59 35.57 -2.70
C ALA A 771 -29.03 34.69 -1.50
N THR A 772 -29.35 33.41 -1.73
CA THR A 772 -29.87 32.49 -0.68
C THR A 772 -28.90 32.29 0.48
N SER A 773 -27.61 32.20 0.19
CA SER A 773 -26.58 32.00 1.26
C SER A 773 -26.55 33.18 2.24
N GLY A 774 -26.67 34.42 1.71
CA GLY A 774 -26.77 35.62 2.56
C GLY A 774 -28.03 35.62 3.40
N LYS A 775 -29.18 35.20 2.84
CA LYS A 775 -30.45 35.11 3.59
C LYS A 775 -30.42 34.05 4.67
N VAL A 776 -29.80 32.88 4.41
CA VAL A 776 -29.58 31.84 5.42
C VAL A 776 -28.64 32.34 6.54
N GLY A 777 -27.56 33.07 6.17
CA GLY A 777 -26.68 33.72 7.14
C GLY A 777 -27.42 34.67 8.07
N ASN A 778 -28.22 35.57 7.51
CA ASN A 778 -29.05 36.54 8.24
C ASN A 778 -30.08 35.82 9.15
N LEU A 779 -30.70 34.74 8.66
CA LEU A 779 -31.61 33.94 9.48
C LEU A 779 -30.91 33.32 10.68
N ARG A 780 -29.70 32.77 10.47
CA ARG A 780 -28.88 32.16 11.57
C ARG A 780 -28.52 33.21 12.59
N GLU A 781 -28.13 34.39 12.17
CA GLU A 781 -27.79 35.51 13.05
C GLU A 781 -29.01 36.01 13.83
N SER A 782 -30.13 36.22 13.11
CA SER A 782 -31.42 36.63 13.73
C SER A 782 -31.89 35.59 14.74
N TYR A 783 -31.77 34.29 14.41
CA TYR A 783 -32.09 33.21 15.34
C TYR A 783 -31.20 33.25 16.57
N ALA A 784 -29.89 33.44 16.43
CA ALA A 784 -28.96 33.54 17.53
C ALA A 784 -29.22 34.74 18.43
N ASN A 785 -29.60 35.91 17.82
CA ASN A 785 -30.00 37.10 18.55
C ASN A 785 -31.31 36.92 19.33
N MET A 786 -32.32 36.32 18.64
CA MET A 786 -33.60 35.98 19.28
C MET A 786 -33.40 35.04 20.49
N MET A 787 -32.51 34.06 20.39
CA MET A 787 -32.19 33.15 21.47
C MET A 787 -31.51 33.87 22.68
N LYS A 788 -30.65 34.88 22.39
CA LYS A 788 -30.07 35.73 23.47
C LYS A 788 -31.10 36.59 24.11
N GLU A 789 -32.01 37.22 23.35
CA GLU A 789 -33.13 38.03 23.86
C GLU A 789 -34.07 37.19 24.73
N LEU A 790 -34.44 35.99 24.26
CA LEU A 790 -35.23 35.03 25.01
C LEU A 790 -34.55 34.63 26.34
N ASP A 791 -33.21 34.44 26.32
CA ASP A 791 -32.44 34.13 27.50
C ASP A 791 -32.43 35.30 28.52
N THR A 792 -32.30 36.55 28.01
CA THR A 792 -32.39 37.77 28.80
C THR A 792 -33.77 37.95 29.42
N LEU A 793 -34.84 37.78 28.60
CA LEU A 793 -36.20 37.84 29.11
C LEU A 793 -36.51 36.74 30.13
N ALA A 794 -35.95 35.56 29.95
CA ALA A 794 -36.05 34.47 30.92
C ALA A 794 -35.35 34.82 32.24
N ASP A 795 -34.21 35.54 32.19
CA ASP A 795 -33.54 36.03 33.39
C ASP A 795 -34.44 37.04 34.17
N VAL A 796 -34.96 38.03 33.47
CA VAL A 796 -35.88 39.04 34.12
C VAL A 796 -37.12 38.34 34.66
N ALA A 797 -37.77 37.49 33.87
CA ALA A 797 -38.97 36.77 34.30
C ALA A 797 -38.70 35.84 35.50
N SER A 798 -37.50 35.18 35.48
CA SER A 798 -37.09 34.30 36.56
C SER A 798 -36.79 35.03 37.87
N ASP A 799 -36.32 36.30 37.79
CA ASP A 799 -36.15 37.16 38.97
C ASP A 799 -37.50 37.53 39.59
N GLU A 800 -38.47 37.86 38.77
CA GLU A 800 -39.82 38.22 39.26
C GLU A 800 -40.52 37.00 39.89
N ILE A 801 -40.42 35.84 39.19
CA ILE A 801 -40.96 34.58 39.77
C ILE A 801 -40.23 34.28 41.10
N ALA A 802 -38.92 34.44 41.18
CA ALA A 802 -38.15 34.17 42.39
C ALA A 802 -38.53 35.13 43.55
N ARG A 803 -38.71 36.41 43.26
CA ARG A 803 -39.20 37.43 44.25
C ARG A 803 -40.56 37.09 44.86
N SER A 804 -41.49 36.60 44.05
CA SER A 804 -42.82 36.20 44.47
C SER A 804 -42.81 35.14 45.59
N TYR A 805 -41.75 34.31 45.60
CA TYR A 805 -41.54 33.21 46.56
C TYR A 805 -40.45 33.51 47.60
N GLU A 806 -39.88 34.71 47.65
CA GLU A 806 -38.75 35.05 48.49
C GLU A 806 -39.15 34.99 49.99
N LYS A 807 -40.38 35.45 50.35
CA LYS A 807 -40.92 35.47 51.69
C LYS A 807 -41.61 34.18 52.09
N SER A 808 -41.78 33.21 51.22
CA SER A 808 -42.38 31.92 51.52
C SER A 808 -41.52 31.15 52.50
N GLY A 809 -42.12 30.66 53.57
CA GLY A 809 -41.47 29.77 54.55
C GLY A 809 -41.46 28.29 54.11
N GLU A 810 -42.00 27.98 52.97
CA GLU A 810 -42.20 26.60 52.50
C GLU A 810 -40.89 25.97 52.07
N ARG A 811 -40.66 24.73 52.51
CA ARG A 811 -39.47 23.94 52.05
C ARG A 811 -39.68 23.23 50.70
N GLU A 812 -40.96 23.01 50.33
CA GLU A 812 -41.33 22.41 49.03
C GLU A 812 -42.29 23.38 48.31
N ILE A 813 -41.87 23.83 47.14
CA ILE A 813 -42.63 24.80 46.34
C ILE A 813 -42.94 24.15 45.00
N ILE A 814 -44.20 24.07 44.65
CA ILE A 814 -44.66 23.58 43.36
C ILE A 814 -45.34 24.75 42.66
N ILE A 815 -44.86 25.09 41.47
CA ILE A 815 -45.33 26.22 40.70
C ILE A 815 -45.79 25.68 39.31
N GLU A 816 -47.06 25.94 39.03
CA GLU A 816 -47.61 25.67 37.70
C GLU A 816 -47.62 26.96 36.89
N ILE A 817 -47.01 26.89 35.72
CA ILE A 817 -46.90 28.02 34.79
C ILE A 817 -47.64 27.64 33.49
N GLY A 818 -48.50 28.52 33.01
CA GLY A 818 -49.36 28.26 31.85
C GLY A 818 -48.50 27.90 30.60
N ALA A 819 -47.49 28.72 30.35
CA ALA A 819 -46.50 28.48 29.26
C ALA A 819 -45.15 29.02 29.69
N ALA A 820 -44.14 28.14 29.76
CA ALA A 820 -42.77 28.52 30.01
C ALA A 820 -41.82 27.53 29.27
N ASN A 821 -40.74 28.05 28.76
CA ASN A 821 -39.68 27.17 28.20
C ASN A 821 -38.81 26.64 29.36
N ARG A 822 -38.07 25.58 29.09
CA ARG A 822 -37.26 24.91 30.08
C ARG A 822 -36.17 25.80 30.68
N ALA A 823 -35.62 26.73 29.89
CA ALA A 823 -34.60 27.68 30.38
C ALA A 823 -35.16 28.62 31.46
N LEU A 824 -36.34 29.20 31.23
CA LEU A 824 -37.02 30.02 32.24
C LEU A 824 -37.38 29.24 33.50
N MET A 825 -37.93 28.03 33.32
CA MET A 825 -38.30 27.16 34.45
C MET A 825 -37.05 26.79 35.26
N ARG A 826 -35.96 26.44 34.62
CA ARG A 826 -34.68 26.11 35.29
C ARG A 826 -34.12 27.31 36.06
N LYS A 827 -33.98 28.47 35.37
CA LYS A 827 -33.47 29.68 36.01
C LYS A 827 -34.34 30.09 37.22
N SER A 828 -35.66 30.05 37.07
CA SER A 828 -36.59 30.36 38.16
C SER A 828 -36.42 29.39 39.33
N ALA A 829 -36.37 28.09 39.06
CA ALA A 829 -36.22 27.08 40.08
C ALA A 829 -34.84 27.17 40.77
N GLU A 830 -33.77 27.47 40.04
CA GLU A 830 -32.42 27.67 40.59
C GLU A 830 -32.39 28.88 41.54
N LYS A 831 -32.98 29.99 41.13
CA LYS A 831 -33.04 31.21 41.97
C LYS A 831 -33.87 31.02 43.23
N ILE A 832 -35.04 30.37 43.17
CA ILE A 832 -35.87 30.06 44.34
C ILE A 832 -35.20 29.03 45.26
N ALA A 833 -34.56 28.02 44.67
CA ALA A 833 -33.83 26.97 45.40
C ALA A 833 -32.47 27.44 45.95
N SER A 834 -32.02 28.65 45.63
CA SER A 834 -30.77 29.24 46.18
C SER A 834 -30.79 29.38 47.72
N LYS A 835 -31.96 29.42 48.35
CA LYS A 835 -32.14 29.15 49.81
C LYS A 835 -31.95 27.65 50.00
N ASP A 836 -30.76 27.25 50.41
CA ASP A 836 -30.16 25.90 50.41
C ASP A 836 -31.06 24.76 50.93
N GLU A 837 -32.16 25.03 51.59
CA GLU A 837 -33.09 24.05 52.18
C GLU A 837 -34.41 23.89 51.43
N ARG A 838 -34.51 24.33 50.21
CA ARG A 838 -35.75 24.28 49.41
C ARG A 838 -35.70 23.26 48.29
N ARG A 839 -36.84 22.62 47.98
CA ARG A 839 -37.11 21.92 46.73
C ARG A 839 -38.15 22.71 45.94
N VAL A 840 -37.83 22.95 44.66
CA VAL A 840 -38.70 23.73 43.78
C VAL A 840 -39.05 22.90 42.56
N VAL A 841 -40.33 22.78 42.26
CA VAL A 841 -40.84 22.07 41.09
C VAL A 841 -41.63 23.06 40.24
N LEU A 842 -41.20 23.27 39.02
CA LEU A 842 -41.94 24.02 38.01
C LEU A 842 -42.53 23.09 36.99
N ILE A 843 -43.80 23.32 36.65
CA ILE A 843 -44.55 22.55 35.66
C ILE A 843 -45.12 23.53 34.63
N SER A 844 -44.79 23.34 33.34
CA SER A 844 -45.39 24.08 32.25
C SER A 844 -46.58 23.31 31.68
N ASN A 845 -47.78 23.84 31.94
CA ASN A 845 -49.01 23.14 31.52
C ASN A 845 -49.18 23.06 30.02
N LYS A 846 -48.75 24.10 29.23
CA LYS A 846 -48.82 24.13 27.79
C LYS A 846 -47.76 23.23 27.12
N ASN A 847 -46.50 23.25 27.63
CA ASN A 847 -45.39 22.51 27.03
C ASN A 847 -45.27 21.12 27.63
N LYS A 848 -46.03 20.80 28.69
CA LYS A 848 -45.93 19.55 29.47
C LYS A 848 -44.52 19.28 29.98
N GLU A 849 -43.76 20.33 30.24
CA GLU A 849 -42.39 20.22 30.78
C GLU A 849 -42.38 20.38 32.31
N ILE A 850 -41.45 19.70 32.93
CA ILE A 850 -41.21 19.76 34.36
C ILE A 850 -39.70 19.95 34.67
N VAL A 851 -39.44 20.84 35.61
CA VAL A 851 -38.11 21.08 36.18
C VAL A 851 -38.22 21.00 37.69
N CYS A 852 -37.39 20.17 38.33
CA CYS A 852 -37.28 20.06 39.77
C CYS A 852 -35.87 20.33 40.20
N ILE A 853 -35.66 21.28 41.13
CA ILE A 853 -34.34 21.62 41.68
C ILE A 853 -34.38 21.54 43.19
N CYS A 854 -33.40 20.90 43.79
CA CYS A 854 -33.16 20.85 45.22
C CYS A 854 -31.96 21.73 45.62
N GLY A 855 -32.12 22.58 46.61
CA GLY A 855 -31.03 23.36 47.19
C GLY A 855 -29.93 22.47 47.78
N LYS A 856 -28.75 23.05 48.05
CA LYS A 856 -27.54 22.28 48.46
C LYS A 856 -27.72 21.50 49.77
N LYS A 857 -28.53 22.00 50.71
CA LYS A 857 -28.80 21.41 52.04
C LYS A 857 -30.09 20.60 52.06
N PHE A 858 -30.80 20.48 50.95
CA PHE A 858 -32.04 19.71 50.92
C PHE A 858 -31.71 18.23 50.83
N GLY A 859 -32.20 17.43 51.75
CA GLY A 859 -31.74 16.03 51.94
C GLY A 859 -32.22 15.02 50.90
N ASP A 860 -33.28 15.33 50.12
CA ASP A 860 -33.89 14.41 49.18
C ASP A 860 -33.35 14.62 47.76
N SER A 861 -33.50 13.60 46.94
CA SER A 861 -33.11 13.60 45.52
C SER A 861 -34.21 14.20 44.64
N ALA A 862 -33.86 15.14 43.77
CA ALA A 862 -34.78 15.74 42.78
C ALA A 862 -35.35 14.70 41.82
N ILE A 863 -34.49 13.83 41.30
CA ILE A 863 -34.93 12.82 40.32
C ILE A 863 -35.83 11.76 40.97
N ASP A 864 -35.50 11.32 42.19
CA ASP A 864 -36.30 10.31 42.87
C ASP A 864 -37.68 10.87 43.28
N PHE A 865 -37.72 12.14 43.71
CA PHE A 865 -38.99 12.81 43.97
C PHE A 865 -39.89 12.90 42.74
N VAL A 866 -39.36 13.35 41.59
CA VAL A 866 -40.14 13.49 40.37
C VAL A 866 -40.66 12.14 39.89
N LYS A 867 -39.81 11.10 39.91
CA LYS A 867 -40.19 9.73 39.56
C LYS A 867 -41.24 9.18 40.51
N LYS A 868 -41.14 9.43 41.79
CA LYS A 868 -42.12 8.97 42.82
C LYS A 868 -43.46 9.69 42.64
N LYS A 869 -43.42 11.01 42.39
CA LYS A 869 -44.64 11.84 42.35
C LYS A 869 -45.42 11.68 41.04
N PHE A 870 -44.73 11.62 39.90
CA PHE A 870 -45.35 11.58 38.57
C PHE A 870 -45.30 10.19 37.90
N LYS A 871 -44.64 9.20 38.51
CA LYS A 871 -44.56 7.79 38.07
C LYS A 871 -44.31 7.65 36.58
N GLU A 872 -45.16 6.91 35.89
CA GLU A 872 -45.07 6.63 34.43
C GLU A 872 -45.30 7.85 33.53
N SER A 873 -45.91 8.89 34.09
CA SER A 873 -46.12 10.15 33.38
C SER A 873 -44.85 10.98 33.17
N PHE A 874 -43.77 10.70 33.89
CA PHE A 874 -42.53 11.44 33.75
C PHE A 874 -41.56 10.75 32.81
N VAL A 875 -41.22 11.45 31.73
CA VAL A 875 -40.18 11.04 30.77
C VAL A 875 -39.04 12.06 30.84
N GLY A 876 -37.95 11.71 31.49
CA GLY A 876 -36.82 12.61 31.68
C GLY A 876 -35.68 11.98 32.49
N GLY A 877 -34.70 12.82 32.87
CA GLY A 877 -33.55 12.41 33.65
C GLY A 877 -33.10 13.47 34.63
N GLY A 878 -32.05 13.18 35.37
CA GLY A 878 -31.51 14.15 36.34
C GLY A 878 -30.55 13.54 37.34
N SER A 879 -30.22 14.34 38.35
CA SER A 879 -29.32 14.01 39.45
C SER A 879 -30.05 14.19 40.79
N LYS A 880 -29.32 14.07 41.91
CA LYS A 880 -29.86 14.42 43.24
C LYS A 880 -30.30 15.88 43.32
N ARG A 881 -29.68 16.80 42.58
CA ARG A 881 -29.95 18.23 42.64
C ARG A 881 -30.93 18.73 41.61
N ILE A 882 -31.01 18.16 40.43
CA ILE A 882 -31.82 18.61 39.31
C ILE A 882 -32.48 17.44 38.61
N ALA A 883 -33.76 17.58 38.26
CA ALA A 883 -34.47 16.67 37.42
C ALA A 883 -35.26 17.46 36.37
N GLU A 884 -35.16 17.06 35.10
CA GLU A 884 -35.83 17.72 33.97
C GLU A 884 -36.47 16.70 33.04
N GLY A 885 -37.63 17.01 32.52
CA GLY A 885 -38.31 16.10 31.61
C GLY A 885 -39.66 16.64 31.11
N ARG A 886 -40.44 15.73 30.56
CA ARG A 886 -41.82 15.99 30.11
C ARG A 886 -42.80 15.11 30.87
N LEU A 887 -44.01 15.63 31.06
CA LEU A 887 -45.13 14.87 31.56
C LEU A 887 -45.96 14.34 30.40
N VAL A 888 -46.06 13.04 30.27
CA VAL A 888 -46.78 12.36 29.17
C VAL A 888 -48.04 11.74 29.76
N GLY A 889 -49.17 11.84 29.05
CA GLY A 889 -50.43 11.23 29.47
C GLY A 889 -51.18 11.96 30.57
N VAL A 890 -50.80 13.21 30.94
CA VAL A 890 -51.60 14.11 31.79
C VAL A 890 -52.46 15.00 30.85
N ALA A 891 -53.80 14.85 30.95
CA ALA A 891 -54.77 15.61 30.17
C ALA A 891 -54.71 17.11 30.46
#